data_312d482db2f4f83baabba1b108b39aa7
#
_entry.id   312d482db2f4f83baabba1b108b39aa7
#
_cell.length_a   1.000
_cell.length_b   1.000
_cell.length_c   1.000
_cell.angle_alpha   90.00
_cell.angle_beta   90.00
_cell.angle_gamma   90.00
#
_symmetry.space_group_name_H-M   'P 1'
#
loop_
_entity.id
_entity.type
_entity.pdbx_description
1 polymer ?
#
loop_
_entity_poly.entity_id
_entity_poly.type
_entity_poly.pdbx_seq_one_letter_code
_entity_poly.pdbx_strand_id
1 'polypeptide(L)'
;MKFTPRCVPLWLGLAVFPVIAIAPLARAAEQMQAYTFAQPSQPLTQALNAFSRATGQSVVYTLELPGVQAPALNGTFSAEQALQQLLGTSGLAWRRVDARTLTLEAVGTDGALSLQATTVTSQMDAYSYQPPASASIMRGQGPNQDIPQAINVVPAQVIRDQAPRNLDDALTHVSGITQGNNFGGTSDTVMKRGFGDNRDGSIMRDGMPIVQGRSLNANTERVEVLKGPASLLYGIQDPGGVINVVSKRPQLQQYNALTVRGSTYGSGKNGSGGGFDSTGALGDSPFAYRLIVDHEDEDYWRNFGVHRESLVAPSLAWLGEDTQVVLAYEHREFRYPFDRGTAFGSNGHPLGIPATRRLDEPFNDMQGRSDLYRLEVDHQLADDWKLHFGYSFNRETYDASQVRVTGVNEAKGTLTRSIDGTHNAMSRDQFATVSLAGNVELGGLQHDLLLGIDHEDRKVFRGDLIRQTAQSSFSYVNPVYGQEVEGSSVRASDSDQTDKLRTDALFMQDAVHLDDHWIVVAGARFQQFDQYAGRGRPFKANTDTSGQAWVPHAGIVYKVDDQLSFYGSYSESFKPNSSIAPLTGGVVLDASVAPEEGKSWELGAKLDMPGSLTGTLALFDITKRNVLVANFDSGTGETVYSNAGEVNSRGVELDLTGQLSERWSLIGSYAFTDAKVTKDPDLEGNRLQNVARHSGSLSAVYDFGSLFGADRLRLGAGARYVGERAGNATNTFDLPSYTVADAFATYETKLDEHNVRLQLNVKNLFDKVYYSSAVNQYFVAVGDARQVSLSSTLEF
;
A
#
# COMPACT_ATOMS: atom_id res chain seq x y z
N MET A 1 39.00 42.62 24.17
CA MET A 1 37.94 42.20 25.12
C MET A 1 37.59 40.77 24.81
N LYS A 2 37.95 39.88 25.74
CA LYS A 2 37.72 38.42 25.62
C LYS A 2 36.28 38.12 26.10
N PHE A 3 35.47 37.43 25.28
CA PHE A 3 34.26 36.78 25.75
C PHE A 3 34.40 35.27 25.56
N THR A 4 34.41 34.56 26.66
CA THR A 4 34.38 33.10 26.77
C THR A 4 32.96 32.60 26.65
N PRO A 5 32.66 31.49 25.91
CA PRO A 5 31.36 30.87 25.96
C PRO A 5 31.26 29.89 27.15
N ARG A 6 30.21 30.06 27.93
CA ARG A 6 29.83 29.16 29.02
C ARG A 6 29.19 27.92 28.44
N CYS A 7 29.80 26.77 28.69
CA CYS A 7 29.17 25.46 28.52
C CYS A 7 28.05 25.27 29.56
N VAL A 8 26.87 24.91 29.07
CA VAL A 8 25.76 24.37 29.88
C VAL A 8 25.71 22.86 29.65
N PRO A 9 25.82 22.01 30.64
CA PRO A 9 25.68 20.57 30.46
C PRO A 9 24.19 20.20 30.35
N LEU A 10 23.82 19.58 29.24
CA LEU A 10 22.51 18.94 29.08
C LEU A 10 22.51 17.63 29.88
N TRP A 11 21.73 17.58 30.94
CA TRP A 11 21.42 16.36 31.66
C TRP A 11 20.41 15.56 30.83
N LEU A 12 20.82 14.42 30.28
CA LEU A 12 19.89 13.38 29.81
C LEU A 12 19.28 12.70 31.05
N GLY A 13 18.08 13.09 31.41
CA GLY A 13 17.26 12.37 32.37
C GLY A 13 16.73 11.10 31.70
N LEU A 14 17.25 9.93 32.08
CA LEU A 14 16.57 8.66 31.88
C LEU A 14 15.21 8.71 32.63
N ALA A 15 14.12 8.86 31.90
CA ALA A 15 12.80 8.65 32.44
C ALA A 15 12.60 7.13 32.63
N VAL A 16 12.79 6.67 33.85
CA VAL A 16 12.36 5.34 34.29
C VAL A 16 10.82 5.39 34.34
N PHE A 17 10.16 4.69 33.43
CA PHE A 17 8.74 4.46 33.52
C PHE A 17 8.47 3.53 34.71
N PRO A 18 7.60 3.92 35.69
CA PRO A 18 7.17 3.00 36.70
C PRO A 18 6.28 1.92 36.06
N VAL A 19 6.63 0.67 36.29
CA VAL A 19 5.74 -0.46 36.05
C VAL A 19 4.50 -0.27 36.91
N ILE A 20 3.42 0.18 36.29
CA ILE A 20 2.11 0.22 36.95
C ILE A 20 1.64 -1.24 37.02
N ALA A 21 1.72 -1.80 38.20
CA ALA A 21 1.05 -3.05 38.52
C ALA A 21 -0.46 -2.86 38.26
N ILE A 22 -0.99 -3.51 37.27
CA ILE A 22 -2.42 -3.57 36.99
C ILE A 22 -3.03 -4.44 38.08
N ALA A 23 -3.58 -3.77 39.11
CA ALA A 23 -4.51 -4.42 40.01
C ALA A 23 -5.79 -4.78 39.21
N PRO A 24 -6.40 -5.95 39.41
CA PRO A 24 -7.62 -6.31 38.72
C PRO A 24 -8.70 -5.28 39.13
N LEU A 25 -9.11 -4.45 38.18
CA LEU A 25 -10.30 -3.63 38.32
C LEU A 25 -11.45 -4.59 38.53
N ALA A 26 -11.98 -4.58 39.74
CA ALA A 26 -13.24 -5.22 40.05
C ALA A 26 -14.28 -4.70 39.05
N ARG A 27 -14.79 -5.59 38.21
CA ARG A 27 -15.93 -5.37 37.34
C ARG A 27 -17.05 -4.82 38.24
N ALA A 28 -17.37 -3.55 38.11
CA ALA A 28 -18.60 -3.01 38.66
C ALA A 28 -19.72 -3.84 38.04
N ALA A 29 -20.46 -4.55 38.86
CA ALA A 29 -21.64 -5.27 38.43
C ALA A 29 -22.59 -4.23 37.82
N GLU A 30 -22.74 -4.22 36.50
CA GLU A 30 -23.81 -3.54 35.80
C GLU A 30 -25.10 -3.97 36.47
N GLN A 31 -25.87 -3.05 37.02
CA GLN A 31 -27.20 -3.31 37.51
C GLN A 31 -28.02 -3.81 36.33
N MET A 32 -28.18 -5.13 36.21
CA MET A 32 -28.98 -5.77 35.16
C MET A 32 -30.40 -5.22 35.28
N GLN A 33 -30.79 -4.38 34.32
CA GLN A 33 -32.14 -3.84 34.25
C GLN A 33 -33.10 -4.97 33.96
N ALA A 34 -34.01 -5.24 34.91
CA ALA A 34 -34.99 -6.32 34.82
C ALA A 34 -36.32 -5.78 34.29
N TYR A 35 -36.93 -6.53 33.36
CA TYR A 35 -38.20 -6.20 32.72
C TYR A 35 -39.25 -7.26 33.06
N THR A 36 -40.48 -6.85 33.28
CA THR A 36 -41.59 -7.77 33.56
C THR A 36 -42.36 -8.10 32.29
N PHE A 37 -42.45 -9.37 31.95
CA PHE A 37 -43.14 -9.90 30.78
C PHE A 37 -44.39 -10.68 31.19
N ALA A 38 -45.48 -10.53 30.42
CA ALA A 38 -46.71 -11.31 30.53
C ALA A 38 -47.21 -11.59 29.10
N GLN A 39 -46.49 -12.50 28.41
CA GLN A 39 -46.75 -12.85 26.99
C GLN A 39 -47.23 -14.29 26.88
N PRO A 40 -48.38 -14.57 26.24
CA PRO A 40 -48.78 -15.93 25.91
C PRO A 40 -47.89 -16.50 24.79
N SER A 41 -47.94 -17.83 24.55
CA SER A 41 -47.33 -18.39 23.37
C SER A 41 -48.01 -17.79 22.13
N GLN A 42 -47.18 -17.24 21.22
CA GLN A 42 -47.63 -16.50 20.03
C GLN A 42 -46.57 -16.59 18.90
N PRO A 43 -46.89 -16.23 17.64
CA PRO A 43 -45.91 -16.19 16.57
C PRO A 43 -44.66 -15.40 16.99
N LEU A 44 -43.46 -15.92 16.66
CA LEU A 44 -42.18 -15.36 17.11
C LEU A 44 -42.04 -13.86 16.73
N THR A 45 -42.51 -13.45 15.56
CA THR A 45 -42.55 -12.05 15.14
C THR A 45 -43.34 -11.13 16.07
N GLN A 46 -44.47 -11.64 16.60
CA GLN A 46 -45.29 -10.87 17.56
C GLN A 46 -44.62 -10.84 18.93
N ALA A 47 -43.97 -11.94 19.33
CA ALA A 47 -43.26 -12.02 20.61
C ALA A 47 -42.04 -11.07 20.63
N LEU A 48 -41.30 -11.00 19.55
CA LEU A 48 -40.14 -10.06 19.36
C LEU A 48 -40.58 -8.60 19.35
N ASN A 49 -41.72 -8.29 18.71
CA ASN A 49 -42.31 -6.94 18.77
C ASN A 49 -42.75 -6.54 20.16
N ALA A 50 -43.31 -7.48 20.94
CA ALA A 50 -43.70 -7.26 22.32
C ALA A 50 -42.46 -7.11 23.23
N PHE A 51 -41.41 -7.89 23.01
CA PHE A 51 -40.11 -7.77 23.64
C PHE A 51 -39.50 -6.38 23.40
N SER A 52 -39.45 -5.92 22.15
CA SER A 52 -38.90 -4.60 21.80
C SER A 52 -39.63 -3.47 22.48
N ARG A 53 -40.96 -3.56 22.59
CA ARG A 53 -41.78 -2.57 23.31
C ARG A 53 -41.53 -2.57 24.82
N ALA A 54 -41.29 -3.74 25.41
CA ALA A 54 -41.09 -3.86 26.86
C ALA A 54 -39.68 -3.41 27.28
N THR A 55 -38.67 -3.67 26.46
CA THR A 55 -37.25 -3.42 26.77
C THR A 55 -36.68 -2.12 26.18
N GLY A 56 -37.40 -1.54 25.20
CA GLY A 56 -36.86 -0.41 24.42
C GLY A 56 -35.70 -0.80 23.48
N GLN A 57 -35.42 -2.10 23.28
CA GLN A 57 -34.38 -2.60 22.38
C GLN A 57 -35.00 -3.01 21.05
N SER A 58 -34.38 -2.65 19.96
CA SER A 58 -34.76 -3.04 18.60
C SER A 58 -34.20 -4.42 18.26
N VAL A 59 -35.05 -5.33 17.77
CA VAL A 59 -34.61 -6.62 17.22
C VAL A 59 -34.70 -6.55 15.69
N VAL A 60 -33.56 -6.60 15.02
CA VAL A 60 -33.42 -6.56 13.55
C VAL A 60 -33.15 -7.96 13.04
N TYR A 61 -33.84 -8.38 11.99
CA TYR A 61 -33.60 -9.66 11.31
C TYR A 61 -33.95 -9.54 9.84
N THR A 62 -33.11 -10.15 9.02
CA THR A 62 -33.29 -10.26 7.54
C THR A 62 -33.86 -11.62 7.13
N LEU A 63 -34.03 -12.54 8.10
CA LEU A 63 -34.53 -13.88 7.86
C LEU A 63 -36.06 -13.86 7.82
N GLU A 64 -36.65 -14.59 6.88
CA GLU A 64 -38.05 -14.95 6.97
C GLU A 64 -38.22 -15.86 8.22
N LEU A 65 -39.13 -15.50 9.12
CA LEU A 65 -39.42 -16.26 10.32
C LEU A 65 -40.69 -17.15 10.06
N PRO A 66 -40.55 -18.27 9.34
CA PRO A 66 -41.72 -19.03 8.93
C PRO A 66 -42.34 -19.77 10.12
N GLY A 67 -43.54 -19.38 10.49
CA GLY A 67 -44.42 -20.19 11.33
C GLY A 67 -43.95 -20.59 12.73
N VAL A 68 -42.79 -20.05 13.20
CA VAL A 68 -42.21 -20.39 14.50
C VAL A 68 -43.05 -19.76 15.63
N GLN A 69 -43.51 -20.60 16.57
CA GLN A 69 -44.22 -20.16 17.78
C GLN A 69 -43.22 -19.95 18.92
N ALA A 70 -43.18 -18.73 19.45
CA ALA A 70 -42.43 -18.44 20.67
C ALA A 70 -43.15 -19.03 21.90
N PRO A 71 -42.43 -19.57 22.86
CA PRO A 71 -43.02 -20.01 24.11
C PRO A 71 -43.62 -18.83 24.92
N ALA A 72 -44.54 -19.13 25.84
CA ALA A 72 -45.07 -18.13 26.74
C ALA A 72 -43.96 -17.59 27.67
N LEU A 73 -43.85 -16.27 27.80
CA LEU A 73 -42.86 -15.59 28.64
C LEU A 73 -43.56 -14.81 29.75
N ASN A 74 -43.56 -15.36 30.97
CA ASN A 74 -44.20 -14.76 32.16
C ASN A 74 -43.21 -14.67 33.32
N GLY A 75 -42.97 -13.46 33.84
CA GLY A 75 -42.03 -13.21 34.91
C GLY A 75 -41.14 -11.99 34.67
N THR A 76 -40.16 -11.83 35.56
CA THR A 76 -39.19 -10.75 35.47
C THR A 76 -37.85 -11.28 35.02
N PHE A 77 -37.33 -10.78 33.90
CA PHE A 77 -36.10 -11.26 33.24
C PHE A 77 -35.22 -10.08 32.81
N SER A 78 -33.93 -10.29 32.68
CA SER A 78 -33.11 -9.37 31.89
C SER A 78 -33.52 -9.45 30.40
N ALA A 79 -33.17 -8.42 29.61
CA ALA A 79 -33.48 -8.41 28.19
C ALA A 79 -32.87 -9.66 27.48
N GLU A 80 -31.68 -10.06 27.86
CA GLU A 80 -30.97 -11.21 27.31
C GLU A 80 -31.61 -12.54 27.65
N GLN A 81 -32.00 -12.71 28.93
CA GLN A 81 -32.71 -13.91 29.39
C GLN A 81 -34.10 -14.05 28.74
N ALA A 82 -34.83 -12.93 28.60
CA ALA A 82 -36.11 -12.90 27.92
C ALA A 82 -36.00 -13.31 26.46
N LEU A 83 -35.02 -12.74 25.75
CA LEU A 83 -34.79 -13.04 24.34
C LEU A 83 -34.35 -14.49 24.14
N GLN A 84 -33.45 -15.00 24.98
CA GLN A 84 -33.00 -16.39 24.94
C GLN A 84 -34.15 -17.39 25.14
N GLN A 85 -35.09 -17.09 26.02
CA GLN A 85 -36.29 -17.93 26.22
C GLN A 85 -37.25 -17.84 25.01
N LEU A 86 -37.44 -16.67 24.41
CA LEU A 86 -38.31 -16.50 23.26
C LEU A 86 -37.76 -17.23 22.01
N LEU A 87 -36.44 -17.32 21.86
CA LEU A 87 -35.77 -17.98 20.77
C LEU A 87 -35.58 -19.49 20.96
N GLY A 88 -35.58 -19.99 22.17
CA GLY A 88 -35.31 -21.34 22.70
C GLY A 88 -35.26 -22.53 21.71
N THR A 89 -36.32 -22.80 20.96
CA THR A 89 -36.41 -23.93 20.02
C THR A 89 -36.51 -23.48 18.56
N SER A 90 -36.23 -22.21 18.28
CA SER A 90 -36.42 -21.63 16.95
C SER A 90 -35.27 -21.92 15.96
N GLY A 91 -34.12 -22.44 16.43
CA GLY A 91 -32.93 -22.55 15.64
C GLY A 91 -32.26 -21.21 15.32
N LEU A 92 -32.59 -20.16 16.10
CA LEU A 92 -32.05 -18.82 15.97
C LEU A 92 -31.21 -18.45 17.19
N ALA A 93 -30.08 -17.81 16.96
CA ALA A 93 -29.26 -17.15 17.95
C ALA A 93 -29.42 -15.63 17.83
N TRP A 94 -29.05 -14.92 18.87
CA TRP A 94 -29.04 -13.47 18.85
C TRP A 94 -27.66 -12.92 19.12
N ARG A 95 -27.37 -11.76 18.56
CA ARG A 95 -26.13 -11.02 18.78
C ARG A 95 -26.46 -9.54 19.05
N ARG A 96 -25.75 -8.94 20.01
CA ARG A 96 -25.86 -7.52 20.30
C ARG A 96 -25.06 -6.72 19.28
N VAL A 97 -25.70 -5.81 18.58
CA VAL A 97 -25.06 -4.92 17.59
C VAL A 97 -24.64 -3.62 18.27
N ASP A 98 -25.50 -3.07 19.14
CA ASP A 98 -25.22 -1.89 19.96
C ASP A 98 -26.01 -1.91 21.27
N ALA A 99 -25.97 -0.82 22.07
CA ALA A 99 -26.65 -0.73 23.36
C ALA A 99 -28.18 -0.90 23.28
N ARG A 100 -28.79 -0.74 22.08
CA ARG A 100 -30.24 -0.79 21.85
C ARG A 100 -30.67 -1.70 20.72
N THR A 101 -29.74 -2.30 19.99
CA THR A 101 -30.05 -3.11 18.79
C THR A 101 -29.50 -4.51 18.94
N LEU A 102 -30.37 -5.50 18.72
CA LEU A 102 -30.06 -6.92 18.69
C LEU A 102 -30.37 -7.47 17.30
N THR A 103 -29.54 -8.36 16.76
CA THR A 103 -29.80 -9.08 15.48
C THR A 103 -30.04 -10.55 15.74
N LEU A 104 -30.88 -11.19 14.88
CA LEU A 104 -31.11 -12.64 14.92
C LEU A 104 -30.38 -13.30 13.76
N GLU A 105 -29.77 -14.46 14.04
CA GLU A 105 -29.00 -15.26 13.11
C GLU A 105 -29.46 -16.73 13.18
N ALA A 106 -29.44 -17.47 12.05
CA ALA A 106 -29.77 -18.89 12.04
C ALA A 106 -28.62 -19.72 12.63
N VAL A 107 -28.91 -20.65 13.52
CA VAL A 107 -27.94 -21.62 14.02
C VAL A 107 -27.92 -22.81 13.05
N GLY A 108 -26.80 -23.03 12.33
CA GLY A 108 -26.63 -24.19 11.47
C GLY A 108 -26.63 -25.51 12.28
N THR A 109 -27.06 -26.59 11.66
CA THR A 109 -27.26 -27.90 12.30
C THR A 109 -25.97 -28.59 12.77
N ASP A 110 -24.79 -28.02 12.49
CA ASP A 110 -23.49 -28.62 12.85
C ASP A 110 -22.59 -27.73 13.73
N GLY A 111 -23.17 -26.76 14.45
CA GLY A 111 -22.40 -25.99 15.44
C GLY A 111 -21.33 -25.04 14.90
N ALA A 112 -21.13 -24.96 13.60
CA ALA A 112 -20.25 -24.00 12.95
C ALA A 112 -21.07 -22.85 12.35
N LEU A 113 -20.81 -21.62 12.76
CA LEU A 113 -21.32 -20.41 12.14
C LEU A 113 -20.74 -20.28 10.72
N SER A 114 -21.50 -20.74 9.71
CA SER A 114 -21.19 -20.40 8.32
C SER A 114 -21.61 -18.94 8.09
N LEU A 115 -20.67 -18.03 8.22
CA LEU A 115 -20.84 -16.66 7.79
C LEU A 115 -20.56 -16.59 6.29
N GLN A 116 -21.59 -16.51 5.48
CA GLN A 116 -21.44 -15.89 4.15
C GLN A 116 -20.85 -14.50 4.37
N ALA A 117 -19.70 -14.25 3.77
CA ALA A 117 -19.02 -12.96 3.81
C ALA A 117 -19.81 -11.93 3.00
N THR A 118 -20.96 -11.54 3.51
CA THR A 118 -21.63 -10.32 3.08
C THR A 118 -20.93 -9.20 3.83
N THR A 119 -20.16 -8.37 3.15
CA THR A 119 -19.54 -7.18 3.72
C THR A 119 -20.65 -6.21 4.12
N VAL A 120 -21.23 -6.42 5.29
CA VAL A 120 -22.07 -5.42 5.94
C VAL A 120 -21.12 -4.46 6.63
N THR A 121 -20.74 -3.39 5.94
CA THR A 121 -20.07 -2.26 6.57
C THR A 121 -21.08 -1.59 7.50
N SER A 122 -21.02 -1.94 8.78
CA SER A 122 -21.78 -1.20 9.80
C SER A 122 -21.23 0.23 9.89
N GLN A 123 -22.04 1.19 10.29
CA GLN A 123 -21.57 2.58 10.50
C GLN A 123 -20.40 2.66 11.51
N MET A 124 -20.23 1.69 12.40
CA MET A 124 -19.08 1.61 13.29
C MET A 124 -17.76 1.31 12.54
N ASP A 125 -17.79 0.51 11.46
CA ASP A 125 -16.61 0.20 10.66
C ASP A 125 -16.12 1.40 9.84
N ALA A 126 -17.00 2.37 9.56
CA ALA A 126 -16.67 3.56 8.76
C ALA A 126 -15.57 4.44 9.39
N TYR A 127 -15.32 4.34 10.69
CA TYR A 127 -14.32 5.12 11.43
C TYR A 127 -13.21 4.23 12.03
N SER A 128 -13.25 2.94 11.80
CA SER A 128 -12.30 1.99 12.36
C SER A 128 -10.95 2.05 11.65
N TYR A 129 -9.88 2.01 12.45
CA TYR A 129 -8.51 1.77 11.99
C TYR A 129 -8.22 0.27 11.91
N GLN A 130 -9.15 -0.59 12.31
CA GLN A 130 -8.96 -2.04 12.22
C GLN A 130 -8.99 -2.47 10.75
N PRO A 131 -7.98 -3.21 10.27
CA PRO A 131 -7.99 -3.77 8.93
C PRO A 131 -8.98 -4.92 8.83
N PRO A 132 -9.40 -5.30 7.60
CA PRO A 132 -10.23 -6.50 7.40
C PRO A 132 -9.49 -7.75 7.85
N ALA A 133 -10.24 -8.72 8.39
CA ALA A 133 -9.70 -10.00 8.84
C ALA A 133 -9.01 -10.80 7.70
N SER A 134 -9.45 -10.62 6.45
CA SER A 134 -8.84 -11.19 5.25
C SER A 134 -8.38 -10.10 4.30
N ALA A 135 -7.16 -10.21 3.78
CA ALA A 135 -6.62 -9.32 2.76
C ALA A 135 -6.71 -9.97 1.37
N SER A 136 -7.18 -9.21 0.38
CA SER A 136 -7.35 -9.70 -1.00
C SER A 136 -6.01 -10.06 -1.67
N ILE A 137 -4.91 -9.54 -1.16
CA ILE A 137 -3.56 -9.79 -1.64
C ILE A 137 -3.14 -11.27 -1.56
N MET A 138 -3.86 -12.12 -0.82
CA MET A 138 -3.53 -13.55 -0.72
C MET A 138 -4.21 -14.43 -1.77
N ARG A 139 -5.13 -13.90 -2.59
CA ARG A 139 -5.89 -14.63 -3.62
C ARG A 139 -6.71 -15.82 -3.11
N GLY A 140 -6.49 -16.25 -1.86
CA GLY A 140 -7.17 -17.35 -1.21
C GLY A 140 -8.30 -16.88 -0.31
N GLN A 141 -9.05 -17.84 0.20
CA GLN A 141 -10.02 -17.64 1.27
C GLN A 141 -9.32 -17.90 2.61
N GLY A 142 -9.69 -17.17 3.62
CA GLY A 142 -9.19 -17.38 4.98
C GLY A 142 -8.70 -16.10 5.66
N PRO A 143 -8.61 -16.12 6.99
CA PRO A 143 -8.17 -14.99 7.78
C PRO A 143 -6.65 -14.80 7.68
N ASN A 144 -6.22 -13.54 7.84
CA ASN A 144 -4.79 -13.19 7.84
C ASN A 144 -4.01 -13.93 8.94
N GLN A 145 -4.67 -14.38 10.01
CA GLN A 145 -4.10 -15.14 11.11
C GLN A 145 -3.55 -16.52 10.68
N ASP A 146 -4.16 -17.14 9.68
CA ASP A 146 -3.84 -18.49 9.22
C ASP A 146 -2.74 -18.50 8.13
N ILE A 147 -2.23 -17.31 7.78
CA ILE A 147 -1.24 -17.14 6.72
C ILE A 147 0.17 -17.01 7.31
N PRO A 148 1.15 -17.86 6.92
CA PRO A 148 2.50 -17.82 7.47
C PRO A 148 3.39 -16.75 6.82
N GLN A 149 2.89 -15.52 6.66
CA GLN A 149 3.61 -14.37 6.11
C GLN A 149 3.11 -13.08 6.74
N ALA A 150 3.97 -12.06 6.82
CA ALA A 150 3.59 -10.73 7.29
C ALA A 150 2.74 -10.01 6.26
N ILE A 151 1.53 -9.62 6.65
CA ILE A 151 0.57 -8.83 5.85
C ILE A 151 0.23 -7.57 6.62
N ASN A 152 0.28 -6.43 5.94
CA ASN A 152 -0.14 -5.15 6.48
C ASN A 152 -1.24 -4.54 5.61
N VAL A 153 -2.21 -3.94 6.23
CA VAL A 153 -3.27 -3.21 5.54
C VAL A 153 -3.33 -1.80 6.11
N VAL A 154 -3.27 -0.81 5.23
CA VAL A 154 -3.59 0.58 5.54
C VAL A 154 -5.09 0.76 5.27
N PRO A 155 -5.93 0.85 6.31
CA PRO A 155 -7.39 0.88 6.15
C PRO A 155 -7.88 2.15 5.47
N ALA A 156 -9.07 2.09 4.88
CA ALA A 156 -9.72 3.21 4.21
C ALA A 156 -9.84 4.46 5.11
N GLN A 157 -10.10 4.27 6.40
CA GLN A 157 -10.19 5.39 7.34
C GLN A 157 -8.85 6.10 7.57
N VAL A 158 -7.73 5.36 7.59
CA VAL A 158 -6.39 5.96 7.65
C VAL A 158 -6.11 6.79 6.41
N ILE A 159 -6.46 6.27 5.22
CA ILE A 159 -6.34 7.01 3.94
C ILE A 159 -7.17 8.30 3.98
N ARG A 160 -8.41 8.23 4.46
CA ARG A 160 -9.28 9.42 4.58
C ARG A 160 -8.73 10.46 5.55
N ASP A 161 -8.31 10.04 6.75
CA ASP A 161 -7.86 10.94 7.81
C ASP A 161 -6.53 11.63 7.44
N GLN A 162 -5.59 10.86 6.89
CA GLN A 162 -4.25 11.35 6.59
C GLN A 162 -4.15 12.03 5.23
N ALA A 163 -5.11 11.81 4.32
CA ALA A 163 -5.13 12.37 2.97
C ALA A 163 -3.76 12.25 2.27
N PRO A 164 -3.22 11.02 2.06
CA PRO A 164 -1.92 10.82 1.45
C PRO A 164 -1.91 11.31 0.00
N ARG A 165 -0.78 11.93 -0.42
CA ARG A 165 -0.62 12.51 -1.76
C ARG A 165 -0.04 11.52 -2.78
N ASN A 166 0.64 10.49 -2.31
CA ASN A 166 1.26 9.44 -3.12
C ASN A 166 1.36 8.15 -2.32
N LEU A 167 1.82 7.10 -2.97
CA LEU A 167 1.93 5.79 -2.34
C LEU A 167 2.92 5.76 -1.15
N ASP A 168 4.05 6.48 -1.26
CA ASP A 168 5.03 6.57 -0.17
C ASP A 168 4.41 7.18 1.10
N ASP A 169 3.55 8.19 0.93
CA ASP A 169 2.86 8.87 2.01
C ASP A 169 1.80 7.94 2.65
N ALA A 170 1.07 7.18 1.83
CA ALA A 170 0.09 6.19 2.30
C ALA A 170 0.76 5.06 3.10
N LEU A 171 1.99 4.68 2.74
CA LEU A 171 2.74 3.60 3.37
C LEU A 171 3.63 4.05 4.54
N THR A 172 3.52 5.32 4.97
CA THR A 172 4.33 5.89 6.05
C THR A 172 4.29 5.06 7.35
N HIS A 173 3.17 4.39 7.62
CA HIS A 173 2.95 3.63 8.84
C HIS A 173 3.11 2.11 8.66
N VAL A 174 3.73 1.66 7.57
CA VAL A 174 4.07 0.26 7.32
C VAL A 174 5.55 0.05 7.57
N SER A 175 5.92 -0.92 8.41
CA SER A 175 7.32 -1.19 8.76
C SER A 175 8.13 -1.72 7.57
N GLY A 176 9.44 -1.46 7.57
CA GLY A 176 10.36 -1.95 6.52
C GLY A 176 10.19 -1.30 5.15
N ILE A 177 9.37 -0.24 5.06
CA ILE A 177 9.16 0.53 3.83
C ILE A 177 10.06 1.77 3.83
N THR A 178 10.79 1.98 2.75
CA THR A 178 11.57 3.21 2.50
C THR A 178 11.36 3.68 1.06
N GLN A 179 11.48 4.99 0.85
CA GLN A 179 11.39 5.56 -0.48
C GLN A 179 12.66 5.25 -1.29
N GLY A 180 12.49 4.65 -2.46
CA GLY A 180 13.55 4.48 -3.46
C GLY A 180 13.67 5.69 -4.38
N ASN A 181 14.25 5.48 -5.57
CA ASN A 181 14.35 6.51 -6.59
C ASN A 181 13.01 6.73 -7.29
N ASN A 182 12.37 7.86 -7.01
CA ASN A 182 11.07 8.22 -7.59
C ASN A 182 11.15 9.04 -8.89
N PHE A 183 12.31 9.06 -9.53
CA PHE A 183 12.57 9.82 -10.77
C PHE A 183 12.11 11.29 -10.71
N GLY A 184 12.44 11.97 -9.60
CA GLY A 184 12.07 13.37 -9.43
C GLY A 184 10.61 13.60 -9.10
N GLY A 185 9.94 12.62 -8.48
CA GLY A 185 8.54 12.71 -8.08
C GLY A 185 7.54 12.25 -9.14
N THR A 186 8.01 11.66 -10.24
CA THR A 186 7.14 11.24 -11.35
C THR A 186 6.62 9.81 -11.25
N SER A 187 7.17 8.99 -10.33
CA SER A 187 6.74 7.61 -10.12
C SER A 187 6.81 7.18 -8.67
N ASP A 188 5.95 6.24 -8.30
CA ASP A 188 6.05 5.53 -7.03
C ASP A 188 7.23 4.55 -7.10
N THR A 189 8.13 4.63 -6.14
CA THR A 189 9.23 3.68 -6.01
C THR A 189 9.44 3.39 -4.53
N VAL A 190 9.02 2.19 -4.15
CA VAL A 190 8.95 1.78 -2.76
C VAL A 190 9.84 0.57 -2.55
N MET A 191 10.84 0.73 -1.69
CA MET A 191 11.69 -0.37 -1.25
C MET A 191 11.05 -1.05 -0.04
N LYS A 192 10.94 -2.35 -0.09
CA LYS A 192 10.39 -3.23 0.94
C LYS A 192 11.52 -4.10 1.48
N ARG A 193 11.83 -4.01 2.77
CA ARG A 193 12.95 -4.75 3.40
C ARG A 193 14.30 -4.56 2.66
N GLY A 194 14.51 -3.39 2.04
CA GLY A 194 15.72 -3.09 1.26
C GLY A 194 15.67 -3.52 -0.21
N PHE A 195 14.62 -4.18 -0.67
CA PHE A 195 14.43 -4.60 -2.05
C PHE A 195 13.29 -3.87 -2.74
N GLY A 196 13.37 -3.76 -4.01
CA GLY A 196 12.40 -3.12 -4.89
C GLY A 196 13.09 -2.19 -5.86
N ASP A 197 12.57 -2.14 -7.07
CA ASP A 197 13.04 -1.29 -8.15
C ASP A 197 11.82 -0.55 -8.72
N ASN A 198 12.09 0.45 -9.51
CA ASN A 198 11.05 1.13 -10.25
C ASN A 198 10.54 0.20 -11.37
N ARG A 199 9.23 -0.06 -11.35
CA ARG A 199 8.54 -0.89 -12.36
C ARG A 199 8.96 -2.36 -12.38
N ASP A 200 9.21 -2.92 -11.21
CA ASP A 200 9.50 -4.35 -11.04
C ASP A 200 8.25 -5.25 -11.08
N GLY A 201 7.03 -4.66 -11.21
CA GLY A 201 5.76 -5.37 -11.17
C GLY A 201 5.22 -5.61 -9.75
N SER A 202 5.92 -5.13 -8.73
CA SER A 202 5.51 -5.33 -7.32
C SER A 202 4.41 -4.40 -6.84
N ILE A 203 4.01 -3.40 -7.64
CA ILE A 203 2.85 -2.54 -7.36
C ILE A 203 1.68 -2.99 -8.23
N MET A 204 0.56 -3.27 -7.59
CA MET A 204 -0.63 -3.83 -8.24
C MET A 204 -1.86 -2.97 -7.98
N ARG A 205 -2.85 -3.11 -8.84
CA ARG A 205 -4.21 -2.62 -8.66
C ARG A 205 -5.17 -3.80 -8.63
N ASP A 206 -5.85 -4.00 -7.49
CA ASP A 206 -6.78 -5.11 -7.25
C ASP A 206 -6.19 -6.50 -7.60
N GLY A 207 -4.94 -6.75 -7.15
CA GLY A 207 -4.23 -8.00 -7.34
C GLY A 207 -3.63 -8.23 -8.73
N MET A 208 -3.71 -7.25 -9.64
CA MET A 208 -3.17 -7.32 -11.00
C MET A 208 -2.03 -6.31 -11.21
N PRO A 209 -0.91 -6.69 -11.86
CA PRO A 209 0.23 -5.81 -12.07
C PRO A 209 -0.14 -4.54 -12.83
N ILE A 210 0.52 -3.43 -12.53
CA ILE A 210 0.43 -2.18 -13.27
C ILE A 210 1.82 -1.62 -13.56
N VAL A 211 1.94 -0.94 -14.71
CA VAL A 211 3.18 -0.28 -15.15
C VAL A 211 3.06 1.24 -15.21
N GLN A 212 2.16 1.78 -14.40
CA GLN A 212 1.95 3.22 -14.27
C GLN A 212 3.02 3.86 -13.38
N GLY A 213 3.28 5.15 -13.61
CA GLY A 213 4.20 5.92 -12.78
C GLY A 213 3.69 6.10 -11.36
N ARG A 214 2.41 6.45 -11.19
CA ARG A 214 1.75 6.60 -9.89
C ARG A 214 0.53 5.71 -9.78
N SER A 215 0.32 5.13 -8.61
CA SER A 215 -0.73 4.13 -8.35
C SER A 215 -1.84 4.62 -7.42
N LEU A 216 -1.53 5.52 -6.47
CA LEU A 216 -2.52 6.08 -5.56
C LEU A 216 -3.32 7.19 -6.24
N ASN A 217 -4.65 7.20 -6.09
CA ASN A 217 -5.56 8.24 -6.59
C ASN A 217 -6.89 8.23 -5.81
N ALA A 218 -7.85 9.09 -6.18
CA ALA A 218 -9.15 9.22 -5.52
C ALA A 218 -10.02 7.95 -5.56
N ASN A 219 -9.74 7.01 -6.48
CA ASN A 219 -10.38 5.68 -6.54
C ASN A 219 -9.77 4.65 -5.59
N THR A 220 -8.79 5.02 -4.75
CA THR A 220 -8.18 4.12 -3.78
C THR A 220 -9.04 3.99 -2.54
N GLU A 221 -9.36 2.75 -2.16
CA GLU A 221 -10.05 2.44 -0.90
C GLU A 221 -9.06 2.15 0.23
N ARG A 222 -8.12 1.24 0.00
CA ARG A 222 -7.09 0.83 0.98
C ARG A 222 -5.82 0.37 0.27
N VAL A 223 -4.75 0.19 1.02
CA VAL A 223 -3.50 -0.38 0.50
C VAL A 223 -3.11 -1.59 1.32
N GLU A 224 -2.82 -2.69 0.65
CA GLU A 224 -2.38 -3.95 1.25
C GLU A 224 -0.92 -4.21 0.90
N VAL A 225 -0.14 -4.73 1.83
CA VAL A 225 1.28 -5.05 1.64
C VAL A 225 1.54 -6.48 2.10
N LEU A 226 1.98 -7.33 1.18
CA LEU A 226 2.51 -8.66 1.49
C LEU A 226 4.04 -8.56 1.50
N LYS A 227 4.67 -8.82 2.63
CA LYS A 227 6.10 -8.68 2.83
C LYS A 227 6.85 -9.99 2.56
N GLY A 228 8.09 -9.87 2.11
CA GLY A 228 8.92 -11.01 1.73
C GLY A 228 8.60 -11.55 0.33
N PRO A 229 9.31 -12.59 -0.15
CA PRO A 229 9.08 -13.14 -1.47
C PRO A 229 7.63 -13.58 -1.68
N ALA A 230 6.99 -13.07 -2.72
CA ALA A 230 5.60 -13.36 -3.04
C ALA A 230 5.43 -13.95 -4.46
N SER A 231 6.52 -14.47 -5.04
CA SER A 231 6.52 -14.99 -6.41
C SER A 231 5.64 -16.23 -6.60
N LEU A 232 5.32 -16.97 -5.54
CA LEU A 232 4.30 -18.02 -5.62
C LEU A 232 2.98 -17.50 -6.20
N LEU A 233 2.49 -16.37 -5.69
CA LEU A 233 1.21 -15.80 -6.08
C LEU A 233 1.32 -14.85 -7.26
N TYR A 234 2.44 -14.11 -7.37
CA TYR A 234 2.55 -12.93 -8.23
C TYR A 234 3.70 -12.98 -9.27
N GLY A 235 4.43 -14.09 -9.34
CA GLY A 235 5.43 -14.32 -10.38
C GLY A 235 6.71 -13.49 -10.22
N ILE A 236 7.16 -12.90 -11.32
CA ILE A 236 8.47 -12.23 -11.41
C ILE A 236 8.51 -10.95 -10.58
N GLN A 237 9.35 -10.93 -9.53
CA GLN A 237 9.54 -9.76 -8.67
C GLN A 237 10.78 -9.86 -7.77
N ASP A 238 11.18 -8.73 -7.20
CA ASP A 238 12.18 -8.68 -6.14
C ASP A 238 11.68 -9.28 -4.81
N PRO A 239 12.56 -9.81 -3.95
CA PRO A 239 12.15 -10.55 -2.75
C PRO A 239 11.59 -9.70 -1.60
N GLY A 240 11.39 -8.40 -1.79
CA GLY A 240 10.87 -7.52 -0.75
C GLY A 240 9.36 -7.67 -0.49
N GLY A 241 8.60 -8.12 -1.49
CA GLY A 241 7.15 -8.28 -1.41
C GLY A 241 6.38 -7.43 -2.41
N VAL A 242 5.06 -7.41 -2.28
CA VAL A 242 4.14 -6.72 -3.19
C VAL A 242 3.22 -5.75 -2.45
N ILE A 243 2.77 -4.73 -3.17
CA ILE A 243 1.83 -3.72 -2.70
C ILE A 243 0.60 -3.78 -3.60
N ASN A 244 -0.57 -3.96 -3.00
CA ASN A 244 -1.84 -3.97 -3.71
C ASN A 244 -2.65 -2.72 -3.34
N VAL A 245 -2.89 -1.86 -4.31
CA VAL A 245 -3.77 -0.69 -4.16
C VAL A 245 -5.18 -1.13 -4.53
N VAL A 246 -6.05 -1.25 -3.54
CA VAL A 246 -7.43 -1.73 -3.71
C VAL A 246 -8.34 -0.56 -4.08
N SER A 247 -9.12 -0.75 -5.12
CA SER A 247 -10.05 0.25 -5.65
C SER A 247 -11.40 0.22 -4.91
N LYS A 248 -12.05 1.38 -4.87
CA LYS A 248 -13.43 1.50 -4.42
C LYS A 248 -14.35 0.73 -5.37
N ARG A 249 -15.24 -0.09 -4.84
CA ARG A 249 -16.18 -0.93 -5.62
C ARG A 249 -17.58 -0.30 -5.72
N PRO A 250 -18.36 -0.58 -6.80
CA PRO A 250 -19.78 -0.29 -6.85
C PRO A 250 -20.54 -0.94 -5.70
N GLN A 251 -21.52 -0.25 -5.15
CA GLN A 251 -22.36 -0.69 -4.04
C GLN A 251 -23.84 -0.50 -4.41
N LEU A 252 -24.72 -1.38 -3.92
CA LEU A 252 -26.16 -1.23 -4.12
C LEU A 252 -26.73 -0.09 -3.27
N GLN A 253 -26.11 0.18 -2.13
CA GLN A 253 -26.50 1.31 -1.29
C GLN A 253 -26.12 2.63 -1.97
N GLN A 254 -27.09 3.56 -2.05
CA GLN A 254 -26.86 4.88 -2.62
C GLN A 254 -25.89 5.68 -1.74
N TYR A 255 -24.86 6.23 -2.36
CA TYR A 255 -23.93 7.15 -1.74
C TYR A 255 -23.46 8.16 -2.79
N ASN A 256 -23.52 9.45 -2.44
CA ASN A 256 -23.00 10.51 -3.26
C ASN A 256 -22.14 11.43 -2.39
N ALA A 257 -20.99 11.85 -2.88
CA ALA A 257 -20.11 12.78 -2.20
C ALA A 257 -19.55 13.81 -3.17
N LEU A 258 -19.64 15.08 -2.80
CA LEU A 258 -18.99 16.18 -3.49
C LEU A 258 -17.93 16.77 -2.57
N THR A 259 -16.68 16.78 -3.02
CA THR A 259 -15.53 17.29 -2.26
C THR A 259 -14.93 18.52 -2.96
N VAL A 260 -14.62 19.56 -2.19
CA VAL A 260 -13.82 20.71 -2.63
C VAL A 260 -12.59 20.80 -1.73
N ARG A 261 -11.42 21.06 -2.32
CA ARG A 261 -10.13 21.13 -1.62
C ARG A 261 -9.38 22.40 -1.95
N GLY A 262 -8.66 22.92 -0.95
CA GLY A 262 -7.66 23.96 -1.12
C GLY A 262 -6.41 23.64 -0.32
N SER A 263 -5.25 24.01 -0.83
CA SER A 263 -3.96 23.78 -0.16
C SER A 263 -3.02 24.96 -0.30
N THR A 264 -2.04 25.02 0.58
CA THR A 264 -0.97 26.03 0.50
C THR A 264 0.32 25.52 1.14
N TYR A 265 1.43 25.84 0.50
CA TYR A 265 2.79 25.75 1.06
C TYR A 265 3.28 27.08 1.64
N GLY A 266 2.44 28.11 1.61
CA GLY A 266 2.85 29.48 1.90
C GLY A 266 3.57 30.16 0.73
N SER A 267 4.00 31.39 0.94
CA SER A 267 4.76 32.18 -0.07
C SER A 267 4.11 32.24 -1.46
N GLY A 268 2.76 32.22 -1.52
CA GLY A 268 2.00 32.29 -2.76
C GLY A 268 1.91 30.97 -3.53
N LYS A 269 2.37 29.85 -2.96
CA LYS A 269 2.23 28.51 -3.53
C LYS A 269 0.95 27.86 -3.02
N ASN A 270 -0.05 27.76 -3.89
CA ASN A 270 -1.39 27.33 -3.55
C ASN A 270 -1.87 26.22 -4.48
N GLY A 271 -2.87 25.48 -4.03
CA GLY A 271 -3.53 24.45 -4.80
C GLY A 271 -5.04 24.47 -4.61
N SER A 272 -5.75 23.94 -5.57
CA SER A 272 -7.18 23.71 -5.51
C SER A 272 -7.55 22.41 -6.19
N GLY A 273 -8.65 21.83 -5.78
CA GLY A 273 -9.15 20.61 -6.37
C GLY A 273 -10.58 20.31 -5.95
N GLY A 274 -11.13 19.27 -6.54
CA GLY A 274 -12.45 18.79 -6.20
C GLY A 274 -12.72 17.42 -6.78
N GLY A 275 -13.67 16.73 -6.18
CA GLY A 275 -14.03 15.38 -6.58
C GLY A 275 -15.52 15.10 -6.41
N PHE A 276 -16.00 14.18 -7.20
CA PHE A 276 -17.34 13.62 -7.12
C PHE A 276 -17.23 12.10 -7.07
N ASP A 277 -17.88 11.46 -6.08
CA ASP A 277 -17.94 10.02 -5.91
C ASP A 277 -19.41 9.63 -5.75
N SER A 278 -19.94 8.85 -6.69
CA SER A 278 -21.34 8.43 -6.69
C SER A 278 -21.42 6.93 -6.94
N THR A 279 -22.18 6.23 -6.12
CA THR A 279 -22.46 4.79 -6.28
C THR A 279 -23.90 4.51 -5.86
N GLY A 280 -24.50 3.45 -6.43
CA GLY A 280 -25.85 3.00 -6.10
C GLY A 280 -26.33 1.90 -7.02
N ALA A 281 -27.50 1.35 -6.69
CA ALA A 281 -28.18 0.38 -7.55
C ALA A 281 -28.74 1.04 -8.81
N LEU A 282 -28.83 0.30 -9.91
CA LEU A 282 -29.53 0.68 -11.13
C LEU A 282 -30.98 0.16 -11.08
N GLY A 283 -31.86 0.99 -10.49
CA GLY A 283 -33.25 0.59 -10.20
C GLY A 283 -33.29 -0.55 -9.17
N ASP A 284 -34.30 -1.44 -9.30
CA ASP A 284 -34.46 -2.62 -8.41
C ASP A 284 -33.68 -3.84 -8.92
N SER A 285 -32.56 -3.63 -9.59
CA SER A 285 -31.76 -4.70 -10.20
C SER A 285 -30.50 -5.00 -9.39
N PRO A 286 -29.86 -6.17 -9.60
CA PRO A 286 -28.59 -6.50 -8.96
C PRO A 286 -27.37 -5.77 -9.57
N PHE A 287 -27.61 -4.78 -10.45
CA PHE A 287 -26.55 -3.94 -11.00
C PHE A 287 -26.30 -2.74 -10.10
N ALA A 288 -25.02 -2.51 -9.81
CA ALA A 288 -24.54 -1.33 -9.11
C ALA A 288 -23.55 -0.57 -9.99
N TYR A 289 -23.58 0.75 -9.93
CA TYR A 289 -22.61 1.61 -10.59
C TYR A 289 -21.73 2.33 -9.56
N ARG A 290 -20.53 2.75 -9.97
CA ARG A 290 -19.75 3.79 -9.31
C ARG A 290 -19.11 4.69 -10.35
N LEU A 291 -19.15 6.00 -10.10
CA LEU A 291 -18.45 7.01 -10.89
C LEU A 291 -17.65 7.91 -9.94
N ILE A 292 -16.35 7.92 -10.16
CA ILE A 292 -15.45 8.84 -9.47
C ILE A 292 -14.86 9.80 -10.50
N VAL A 293 -14.97 11.09 -10.23
CA VAL A 293 -14.30 12.15 -10.99
C VAL A 293 -13.52 13.00 -9.99
N ASP A 294 -12.26 13.26 -10.28
CA ASP A 294 -11.41 14.05 -9.40
C ASP A 294 -10.47 14.93 -10.22
N HIS A 295 -10.21 16.14 -9.72
CA HIS A 295 -9.26 17.06 -10.33
C HIS A 295 -8.49 17.81 -9.26
N GLU A 296 -7.18 17.95 -9.48
CA GLU A 296 -6.27 18.71 -8.63
C GLU A 296 -5.32 19.54 -9.48
N ASP A 297 -5.10 20.78 -9.09
CA ASP A 297 -4.14 21.72 -9.70
C ASP A 297 -3.44 22.47 -8.57
N GLU A 298 -2.15 22.21 -8.37
CA GLU A 298 -1.36 22.70 -7.25
C GLU A 298 -0.01 23.24 -7.72
N ASP A 299 0.38 24.40 -7.21
CA ASP A 299 1.75 24.90 -7.35
C ASP A 299 2.72 23.93 -6.64
N TYR A 300 3.83 23.64 -7.31
CA TYR A 300 4.90 22.90 -6.65
C TYR A 300 5.57 23.77 -5.58
N TRP A 301 5.87 23.18 -4.43
CA TRP A 301 6.40 23.92 -3.27
C TRP A 301 7.76 24.60 -3.49
N ARG A 302 8.57 24.09 -4.43
CA ARG A 302 9.83 24.73 -4.83
C ARG A 302 9.59 25.86 -5.82
N ASN A 303 10.65 26.60 -6.25
CA ASN A 303 10.50 27.85 -7.02
C ASN A 303 9.54 27.78 -8.18
N PHE A 304 9.45 26.68 -8.91
CA PHE A 304 8.57 26.51 -10.08
C PHE A 304 8.12 25.06 -10.25
N GLY A 305 7.12 24.85 -11.10
CA GLY A 305 6.48 23.58 -11.37
C GLY A 305 5.03 23.57 -10.91
N VAL A 306 4.27 22.64 -11.43
CA VAL A 306 2.87 22.39 -11.08
C VAL A 306 2.65 20.89 -10.91
N HIS A 307 1.80 20.52 -9.99
CA HIS A 307 1.23 19.19 -9.87
C HIS A 307 -0.22 19.29 -10.31
N ARG A 308 -0.56 18.63 -11.42
CA ARG A 308 -1.92 18.60 -11.95
C ARG A 308 -2.29 17.17 -12.27
N GLU A 309 -3.48 16.77 -11.83
CA GLU A 309 -4.03 15.46 -12.12
C GLU A 309 -5.54 15.55 -12.34
N SER A 310 -6.05 14.81 -13.31
CA SER A 310 -7.48 14.61 -13.54
C SER A 310 -7.75 13.12 -13.64
N LEU A 311 -8.77 12.65 -12.96
CA LEU A 311 -9.20 11.25 -12.92
C LEU A 311 -10.67 11.13 -13.29
N VAL A 312 -11.00 10.15 -14.12
CA VAL A 312 -12.37 9.68 -14.36
C VAL A 312 -12.37 8.16 -14.24
N ALA A 313 -13.12 7.63 -13.29
CA ALA A 313 -13.13 6.21 -12.98
C ALA A 313 -14.58 5.66 -12.86
N PRO A 314 -15.24 5.34 -13.98
CA PRO A 314 -16.51 4.63 -13.97
C PRO A 314 -16.30 3.14 -13.73
N SER A 315 -17.21 2.51 -12.99
CA SER A 315 -17.28 1.07 -12.83
C SER A 315 -18.73 0.59 -12.72
N LEU A 316 -18.96 -0.65 -13.14
CA LEU A 316 -20.25 -1.33 -13.11
C LEU A 316 -20.05 -2.70 -12.48
N ALA A 317 -20.92 -3.06 -11.55
CA ALA A 317 -20.96 -4.39 -10.97
C ALA A 317 -22.32 -5.05 -11.21
N TRP A 318 -22.30 -6.34 -11.50
CA TRP A 318 -23.44 -7.23 -11.37
C TRP A 318 -23.23 -8.11 -10.13
N LEU A 319 -24.13 -7.98 -9.15
CA LEU A 319 -24.05 -8.63 -7.84
C LEU A 319 -25.18 -9.68 -7.76
N GLY A 320 -25.02 -10.79 -8.51
CA GLY A 320 -25.93 -11.94 -8.45
C GLY A 320 -25.69 -12.81 -7.21
N GLU A 321 -26.53 -13.81 -6.98
CA GLU A 321 -26.45 -14.70 -5.81
C GLU A 321 -25.11 -15.44 -5.76
N ASP A 322 -24.75 -16.17 -6.82
CA ASP A 322 -23.52 -16.97 -6.89
C ASP A 322 -22.43 -16.32 -7.74
N THR A 323 -22.74 -15.23 -8.45
CA THR A 323 -21.79 -14.62 -9.39
C THR A 323 -21.74 -13.12 -9.20
N GLN A 324 -20.53 -12.61 -9.08
CA GLN A 324 -20.25 -11.19 -9.09
C GLN A 324 -19.34 -10.85 -10.27
N VAL A 325 -19.70 -9.81 -11.02
CA VAL A 325 -18.92 -9.32 -12.15
C VAL A 325 -18.65 -7.84 -11.94
N VAL A 326 -17.40 -7.43 -12.02
CA VAL A 326 -17.00 -6.02 -11.95
C VAL A 326 -16.25 -5.64 -13.20
N LEU A 327 -16.78 -4.64 -13.92
CA LEU A 327 -16.11 -3.97 -15.03
C LEU A 327 -15.72 -2.58 -14.59
N ALA A 328 -14.45 -2.23 -14.68
CA ALA A 328 -13.93 -0.93 -14.28
C ALA A 328 -13.02 -0.33 -15.36
N TYR A 329 -13.13 0.97 -15.51
CA TYR A 329 -12.24 1.77 -16.34
C TYR A 329 -11.71 2.93 -15.51
N GLU A 330 -10.42 3.27 -15.68
CA GLU A 330 -9.79 4.40 -15.05
C GLU A 330 -8.99 5.17 -16.10
N HIS A 331 -9.33 6.44 -16.30
CA HIS A 331 -8.59 7.36 -17.15
C HIS A 331 -7.98 8.46 -16.30
N ARG A 332 -6.68 8.70 -16.47
CA ARG A 332 -5.93 9.73 -15.76
C ARG A 332 -5.12 10.57 -16.73
N GLU A 333 -5.21 11.88 -16.63
CA GLU A 333 -4.30 12.84 -17.24
C GLU A 333 -3.47 13.52 -16.17
N PHE A 334 -2.18 13.69 -16.41
CA PHE A 334 -1.28 14.22 -15.40
C PHE A 334 -0.20 15.12 -15.97
N ARG A 335 0.27 16.06 -15.11
CA ARG A 335 1.48 16.85 -15.31
C ARG A 335 2.17 17.00 -13.95
N TYR A 336 3.41 16.54 -13.85
CA TYR A 336 4.20 16.55 -12.62
C TYR A 336 5.52 17.28 -12.83
N PRO A 337 6.04 17.99 -11.81
CA PRO A 337 7.38 18.58 -11.88
C PRO A 337 8.40 17.44 -11.91
N PHE A 338 9.30 17.41 -12.88
CA PHE A 338 10.39 16.45 -12.89
C PHE A 338 11.57 17.05 -12.10
N ASP A 339 11.52 16.92 -10.78
CA ASP A 339 12.49 17.50 -9.87
C ASP A 339 13.49 16.45 -9.37
N ARG A 340 14.77 16.62 -9.68
CA ARG A 340 15.84 15.77 -9.18
C ARG A 340 16.31 16.15 -7.77
N GLY A 341 15.70 17.18 -7.16
CA GLY A 341 16.02 17.61 -5.82
C GLY A 341 17.25 18.52 -5.76
N THR A 342 18.26 18.12 -5.02
CA THR A 342 19.49 18.90 -4.79
C THR A 342 20.73 18.08 -5.09
N ALA A 343 21.89 18.71 -4.98
CA ALA A 343 23.20 18.06 -5.03
C ALA A 343 23.93 18.17 -3.69
N PHE A 344 24.79 17.20 -3.42
CA PHE A 344 25.74 17.23 -2.31
C PHE A 344 27.13 17.58 -2.85
N GLY A 345 27.92 18.27 -2.04
CA GLY A 345 29.29 18.62 -2.35
C GLY A 345 30.24 17.44 -2.25
N SER A 346 31.51 17.70 -2.56
CA SER A 346 32.59 16.70 -2.47
C SER A 346 32.84 16.19 -1.05
N ASN A 347 32.41 16.94 -0.03
CA ASN A 347 32.46 16.58 1.39
C ASN A 347 31.31 15.66 1.83
N GLY A 348 30.41 15.24 0.91
CA GLY A 348 29.26 14.38 1.21
C GLY A 348 28.11 15.09 1.94
N HIS A 349 28.11 16.43 1.99
CA HIS A 349 27.04 17.22 2.61
C HIS A 349 26.23 18.02 1.59
N PRO A 350 24.97 18.39 1.90
CA PRO A 350 24.15 19.21 1.03
C PRO A 350 24.84 20.53 0.67
N LEU A 351 24.68 20.99 -0.56
CA LEU A 351 25.04 22.37 -0.92
C LEU A 351 24.25 23.35 -0.03
N GLY A 352 24.92 24.37 0.51
CA GLY A 352 24.33 25.36 1.42
C GLY A 352 23.35 26.31 0.70
N ILE A 353 22.29 25.79 0.10
CA ILE A 353 21.28 26.54 -0.66
C ILE A 353 19.90 26.33 -0.03
N PRO A 354 18.94 27.27 -0.23
CA PRO A 354 17.57 27.09 0.24
C PRO A 354 16.94 25.81 -0.33
N ALA A 355 16.17 25.08 0.46
CA ALA A 355 15.49 23.86 0.04
C ALA A 355 14.51 24.10 -1.13
N THR A 356 13.94 25.30 -1.20
CA THR A 356 13.06 25.73 -2.30
C THR A 356 13.79 25.94 -3.63
N ARG A 357 15.12 26.04 -3.62
CA ARG A 357 15.92 26.32 -4.84
C ARG A 357 16.06 25.05 -5.68
N ARG A 358 15.54 25.08 -6.90
CA ARG A 358 15.75 24.05 -7.91
C ARG A 358 17.09 24.28 -8.63
N LEU A 359 17.72 23.20 -9.11
CA LEU A 359 18.99 23.21 -9.85
C LEU A 359 18.82 22.94 -11.34
N ASP A 360 17.59 22.91 -11.80
CA ASP A 360 17.13 22.62 -13.14
C ASP A 360 16.46 23.85 -13.78
N GLU A 361 15.58 23.67 -14.75
CA GLU A 361 14.93 24.73 -15.50
C GLU A 361 13.39 24.61 -15.42
N PRO A 362 12.62 25.69 -15.69
CA PRO A 362 11.17 25.67 -15.59
C PRO A 362 10.44 24.67 -16.49
N PHE A 363 11.08 24.17 -17.55
CA PHE A 363 10.51 23.14 -18.44
C PHE A 363 10.69 21.71 -17.94
N ASN A 364 11.32 21.51 -16.77
CA ASN A 364 11.46 20.19 -16.18
C ASN A 364 10.10 19.68 -15.70
N ASP A 365 9.44 18.93 -16.54
CA ASP A 365 8.17 18.27 -16.22
C ASP A 365 8.03 16.90 -16.91
N MET A 366 7.03 16.17 -16.48
CA MET A 366 6.52 14.97 -17.12
C MET A 366 5.01 15.13 -17.25
N GLN A 367 4.49 14.98 -18.46
CA GLN A 367 3.06 15.05 -18.75
C GLN A 367 2.62 13.84 -19.57
N GLY A 368 1.42 13.35 -19.29
CA GLY A 368 0.93 12.16 -19.94
C GLY A 368 -0.48 11.78 -19.57
N ARG A 369 -0.83 10.59 -19.99
CA ARG A 369 -2.12 9.96 -19.68
C ARG A 369 -1.96 8.47 -19.41
N SER A 370 -2.87 7.94 -18.63
CA SER A 370 -2.91 6.53 -18.25
C SER A 370 -4.35 6.01 -18.40
N ASP A 371 -4.49 4.84 -18.98
CA ASP A 371 -5.75 4.12 -19.13
C ASP A 371 -5.62 2.74 -18.47
N LEU A 372 -6.59 2.35 -17.66
CA LEU A 372 -6.67 1.04 -17.01
C LEU A 372 -8.06 0.45 -17.18
N TYR A 373 -8.14 -0.70 -17.80
CA TYR A 373 -9.37 -1.50 -17.95
C TYR A 373 -9.24 -2.75 -17.09
N ARG A 374 -10.30 -3.08 -16.36
CA ARG A 374 -10.34 -4.29 -15.53
C ARG A 374 -11.68 -5.00 -15.66
N LEU A 375 -11.62 -6.33 -15.68
CA LEU A 375 -12.75 -7.22 -15.57
C LEU A 375 -12.44 -8.26 -14.52
N GLU A 376 -13.29 -8.36 -13.53
CA GLU A 376 -13.22 -9.37 -12.48
C GLU A 376 -14.53 -10.15 -12.47
N VAL A 377 -14.44 -11.46 -12.37
CA VAL A 377 -15.59 -12.37 -12.21
C VAL A 377 -15.30 -13.30 -11.07
N ASP A 378 -16.13 -13.25 -10.07
CA ASP A 378 -16.15 -14.18 -8.94
C ASP A 378 -17.40 -15.05 -9.04
N HIS A 379 -17.24 -16.37 -9.07
CA HIS A 379 -18.36 -17.32 -9.15
C HIS A 379 -18.23 -18.38 -8.08
N GLN A 380 -19.26 -18.50 -7.24
CA GLN A 380 -19.38 -19.57 -6.25
C GLN A 380 -19.87 -20.85 -6.96
N LEU A 381 -18.97 -21.82 -7.14
CA LEU A 381 -19.29 -23.09 -7.81
C LEU A 381 -20.04 -24.04 -6.90
N ALA A 382 -19.74 -24.01 -5.61
CA ALA A 382 -20.36 -24.75 -4.52
C ALA A 382 -20.12 -23.99 -3.22
N ASP A 383 -20.70 -24.39 -2.11
CA ASP A 383 -20.62 -23.71 -0.82
C ASP A 383 -19.16 -23.38 -0.43
N ASP A 384 -18.22 -24.28 -0.72
CA ASP A 384 -16.82 -24.16 -0.34
C ASP A 384 -15.86 -23.85 -1.51
N TRP A 385 -16.36 -23.67 -2.74
CA TRP A 385 -15.52 -23.50 -3.92
C TRP A 385 -15.83 -22.22 -4.68
N LYS A 386 -14.84 -21.36 -4.83
CA LYS A 386 -14.91 -20.08 -5.55
C LYS A 386 -13.99 -20.08 -6.76
N LEU A 387 -14.52 -19.80 -7.93
CA LEU A 387 -13.77 -19.51 -9.15
C LEU A 387 -13.61 -18.00 -9.29
N HIS A 388 -12.37 -17.57 -9.48
CA HIS A 388 -12.05 -16.18 -9.79
C HIS A 388 -11.43 -16.08 -11.18
N PHE A 389 -11.90 -15.11 -11.97
CA PHE A 389 -11.27 -14.67 -13.21
C PHE A 389 -10.95 -13.18 -13.10
N GLY A 390 -9.71 -12.81 -13.42
CA GLY A 390 -9.25 -11.42 -13.47
C GLY A 390 -8.59 -11.13 -14.82
N TYR A 391 -8.91 -9.97 -15.40
CA TYR A 391 -8.23 -9.44 -16.58
C TYR A 391 -7.96 -7.95 -16.38
N SER A 392 -6.74 -7.52 -16.69
CA SER A 392 -6.39 -6.11 -16.74
C SER A 392 -5.63 -5.77 -18.02
N PHE A 393 -5.90 -4.59 -18.54
CA PHE A 393 -5.11 -3.92 -19.55
C PHE A 393 -4.80 -2.51 -19.07
N ASN A 394 -3.52 -2.19 -18.90
CA ASN A 394 -3.12 -0.83 -18.57
C ASN A 394 -2.12 -0.29 -19.61
N ARG A 395 -2.22 1.01 -19.86
CA ARG A 395 -1.34 1.74 -20.76
C ARG A 395 -1.10 3.13 -20.22
N GLU A 396 0.16 3.50 -20.10
CA GLU A 396 0.58 4.88 -19.81
C GLU A 396 1.43 5.41 -20.96
N THR A 397 1.17 6.65 -21.38
CA THR A 397 1.98 7.36 -22.37
C THR A 397 2.37 8.71 -21.81
N TYR A 398 3.63 9.12 -22.02
CA TYR A 398 4.12 10.39 -21.50
C TYR A 398 5.26 10.98 -22.32
N ASP A 399 5.41 12.28 -22.21
CA ASP A 399 6.60 13.04 -22.55
C ASP A 399 7.24 13.58 -21.27
N ALA A 400 8.58 13.64 -21.25
CA ALA A 400 9.29 14.17 -20.09
C ALA A 400 10.53 14.93 -20.54
N SER A 401 10.75 16.08 -19.92
CA SER A 401 11.92 16.94 -20.17
C SER A 401 12.58 17.28 -18.85
N GLN A 402 13.90 17.28 -18.84
CA GLN A 402 14.67 17.55 -17.63
C GLN A 402 16.05 18.13 -17.94
N VAL A 403 16.49 19.00 -17.06
CA VAL A 403 17.90 19.35 -16.90
C VAL A 403 18.41 18.63 -15.66
N ARG A 404 19.51 17.91 -15.79
CA ARG A 404 20.15 17.23 -14.64
C ARG A 404 21.54 17.76 -14.38
N VAL A 405 21.91 17.83 -13.12
CA VAL A 405 23.28 18.14 -12.67
C VAL A 405 24.20 16.96 -12.99
N THR A 406 25.33 17.24 -13.61
CA THR A 406 26.37 16.26 -13.93
C THR A 406 27.69 16.52 -13.20
N GLY A 407 27.81 17.70 -12.59
CA GLY A 407 28.99 18.04 -11.78
C GLY A 407 28.79 19.32 -11.00
N VAL A 408 29.53 19.48 -9.90
CA VAL A 408 29.54 20.65 -9.02
C VAL A 408 30.94 21.21 -8.97
N ASN A 409 31.08 22.50 -9.20
CA ASN A 409 32.30 23.27 -8.95
C ASN A 409 32.10 24.17 -7.75
N GLU A 410 32.45 23.69 -6.57
CA GLU A 410 32.25 24.42 -5.30
C GLU A 410 33.07 25.70 -5.22
N ALA A 411 34.28 25.71 -5.78
CA ALA A 411 35.14 26.90 -5.78
C ALA A 411 34.55 28.08 -6.59
N LYS A 412 33.80 27.79 -7.67
CA LYS A 412 33.14 28.78 -8.50
C LYS A 412 31.67 28.99 -8.18
N GLY A 413 31.07 28.14 -7.35
CA GLY A 413 29.62 28.14 -7.09
C GLY A 413 28.78 27.82 -8.34
N THR A 414 29.28 26.93 -9.23
CA THR A 414 28.63 26.60 -10.50
C THR A 414 28.42 25.13 -10.71
N LEU A 415 27.47 24.78 -11.58
CA LEU A 415 27.12 23.40 -11.99
C LEU A 415 27.42 23.17 -13.45
N THR A 416 27.83 21.95 -13.78
CA THR A 416 27.68 21.40 -15.13
C THR A 416 26.38 20.64 -15.21
N ARG A 417 25.66 20.77 -16.35
CA ARG A 417 24.33 20.20 -16.51
C ARG A 417 24.18 19.52 -17.87
N SER A 418 23.22 18.61 -17.98
CA SER A 418 22.78 17.96 -19.22
C SER A 418 21.29 18.18 -19.38
N ILE A 419 20.86 18.37 -20.63
CA ILE A 419 19.44 18.44 -20.99
C ILE A 419 19.06 17.08 -21.54
N ASP A 420 18.13 16.41 -20.85
CA ASP A 420 17.65 15.09 -21.22
C ASP A 420 16.14 15.15 -21.44
N GLY A 421 15.62 14.22 -22.22
CA GLY A 421 14.18 14.11 -22.42
C GLY A 421 13.78 12.82 -23.12
N THR A 422 12.49 12.58 -23.16
CA THR A 422 11.87 11.52 -23.95
C THR A 422 10.53 11.99 -24.48
N HIS A 423 10.25 11.65 -25.74
CA HIS A 423 8.93 11.83 -26.33
C HIS A 423 8.34 10.47 -26.68
N ASN A 424 7.01 10.36 -26.60
CA ASN A 424 6.27 9.15 -26.91
C ASN A 424 6.73 7.93 -26.09
N ALA A 425 7.08 8.13 -24.83
CA ALA A 425 7.28 7.02 -23.92
C ALA A 425 5.94 6.30 -23.67
N MET A 426 6.00 4.96 -23.62
CA MET A 426 4.80 4.14 -23.43
C MET A 426 5.15 2.94 -22.56
N SER A 427 4.35 2.71 -21.55
CA SER A 427 4.31 1.45 -20.79
C SER A 427 2.95 0.79 -21.02
N ARG A 428 2.94 -0.51 -21.27
CA ARG A 428 1.72 -1.30 -21.46
C ARG A 428 1.87 -2.62 -20.75
N ASP A 429 0.80 -3.05 -20.11
CA ASP A 429 0.72 -4.37 -19.50
C ASP A 429 -0.66 -4.98 -19.75
N GLN A 430 -0.68 -6.28 -20.05
CA GLN A 430 -1.86 -7.12 -20.15
C GLN A 430 -1.66 -8.30 -19.22
N PHE A 431 -2.59 -8.48 -18.31
CA PHE A 431 -2.55 -9.56 -17.34
C PHE A 431 -3.89 -10.28 -17.31
N ALA A 432 -3.85 -11.60 -17.26
CA ALA A 432 -5.02 -12.44 -17.07
C ALA A 432 -4.73 -13.51 -16.02
N THR A 433 -5.70 -13.78 -15.17
CA THR A 433 -5.61 -14.84 -14.16
C THR A 433 -6.92 -15.62 -14.06
N VAL A 434 -6.80 -16.91 -13.82
CA VAL A 434 -7.92 -17.77 -13.41
C VAL A 434 -7.46 -18.51 -12.17
N SER A 435 -8.23 -18.47 -11.10
CA SER A 435 -7.94 -19.25 -9.90
C SER A 435 -9.18 -19.88 -9.31
N LEU A 436 -8.99 -21.05 -8.72
CA LEU A 436 -9.98 -21.82 -7.98
C LEU A 436 -9.51 -21.94 -6.55
N ALA A 437 -10.28 -21.43 -5.62
CA ALA A 437 -10.04 -21.55 -4.19
C ALA A 437 -11.20 -22.28 -3.51
N GLY A 438 -10.90 -23.16 -2.56
CA GLY A 438 -11.94 -23.88 -1.85
C GLY A 438 -11.40 -24.82 -0.79
N ASN A 439 -12.31 -25.39 -0.01
CA ASN A 439 -12.02 -26.28 1.10
C ASN A 439 -12.46 -27.69 0.76
N VAL A 440 -11.68 -28.68 1.19
CA VAL A 440 -12.02 -30.09 1.01
C VAL A 440 -11.48 -30.89 2.20
N GLU A 441 -12.23 -31.86 2.66
CA GLU A 441 -11.78 -32.84 3.66
C GLU A 441 -11.08 -34.02 2.95
N LEU A 442 -9.79 -34.19 3.19
CA LEU A 442 -9.01 -35.32 2.67
C LEU A 442 -8.30 -36.03 3.83
N GLY A 443 -8.51 -37.34 3.94
CA GLY A 443 -7.87 -38.17 4.99
C GLY A 443 -8.28 -37.79 6.42
N GLY A 444 -9.39 -37.09 6.60
CA GLY A 444 -9.87 -36.64 7.91
C GLY A 444 -9.24 -35.29 8.32
N LEU A 445 -8.57 -34.59 7.41
CA LEU A 445 -8.02 -33.27 7.61
C LEU A 445 -8.68 -32.26 6.65
N GLN A 446 -8.87 -31.04 7.10
CA GLN A 446 -9.33 -29.94 6.26
C GLN A 446 -8.16 -29.40 5.45
N HIS A 447 -8.37 -29.19 4.17
CA HIS A 447 -7.44 -28.61 3.20
C HIS A 447 -8.04 -27.37 2.57
N ASP A 448 -7.35 -26.24 2.65
CA ASP A 448 -7.70 -24.99 1.97
C ASP A 448 -6.83 -24.90 0.71
N LEU A 449 -7.43 -25.20 -0.44
CA LEU A 449 -6.74 -25.31 -1.73
C LEU A 449 -6.87 -24.01 -2.52
N LEU A 450 -5.76 -23.58 -3.14
CA LEU A 450 -5.71 -22.55 -4.15
C LEU A 450 -4.95 -23.08 -5.37
N LEU A 451 -5.62 -23.07 -6.53
CA LEU A 451 -5.05 -23.46 -7.82
C LEU A 451 -5.23 -22.30 -8.79
N GLY A 452 -4.26 -22.01 -9.65
CA GLY A 452 -4.46 -20.96 -10.64
C GLY A 452 -3.44 -20.94 -11.76
N ILE A 453 -3.80 -20.18 -12.79
CA ILE A 453 -2.96 -19.90 -13.96
C ILE A 453 -2.92 -18.39 -14.20
N ASP A 454 -1.76 -17.90 -14.63
CA ASP A 454 -1.56 -16.49 -14.98
C ASP A 454 -0.89 -16.36 -16.34
N HIS A 455 -1.24 -15.29 -17.05
CA HIS A 455 -0.57 -14.83 -18.26
C HIS A 455 -0.29 -13.33 -18.17
N GLU A 456 0.93 -12.89 -18.53
CA GLU A 456 1.31 -11.47 -18.59
C GLU A 456 2.06 -11.17 -19.91
N ASP A 457 1.72 -10.05 -20.57
CA ASP A 457 2.47 -9.44 -21.68
C ASP A 457 2.73 -7.96 -21.36
N ARG A 458 3.95 -7.67 -20.94
CA ARG A 458 4.40 -6.35 -20.53
C ARG A 458 5.37 -5.75 -21.55
N LYS A 459 5.19 -4.46 -21.86
CA LYS A 459 6.11 -3.70 -22.69
C LYS A 459 6.35 -2.31 -22.12
N VAL A 460 7.62 -1.96 -21.93
CA VAL A 460 8.07 -0.59 -21.68
C VAL A 460 8.82 -0.10 -22.90
N PHE A 461 8.44 1.07 -23.41
CA PHE A 461 9.03 1.66 -24.61
C PHE A 461 9.30 3.14 -24.40
N ARG A 462 10.49 3.60 -24.86
CA ARG A 462 10.85 5.02 -24.92
C ARG A 462 11.39 5.32 -26.31
N GLY A 463 10.62 6.07 -27.09
CA GLY A 463 10.91 6.34 -28.50
C GLY A 463 12.10 7.26 -28.68
N ASP A 464 11.87 8.56 -28.59
CA ASP A 464 12.93 9.57 -28.76
C ASP A 464 13.61 9.86 -27.42
N LEU A 465 14.89 9.56 -27.32
CA LEU A 465 15.72 9.95 -26.19
C LEU A 465 16.56 11.15 -26.56
N ILE A 466 16.33 12.26 -25.87
CA ILE A 466 17.09 13.49 -26.01
C ILE A 466 18.26 13.45 -25.05
N ARG A 467 19.44 13.79 -25.54
CA ARG A 467 20.68 13.90 -24.78
C ARG A 467 21.51 15.05 -25.33
N GLN A 468 21.65 16.11 -24.55
CA GLN A 468 22.31 17.33 -24.95
C GLN A 468 23.06 17.91 -23.75
N THR A 469 24.29 18.41 -23.99
CA THR A 469 24.99 19.15 -22.93
C THR A 469 24.41 20.56 -22.83
N ALA A 470 24.14 21.03 -21.62
CA ALA A 470 23.72 22.41 -21.40
C ALA A 470 24.84 23.38 -21.77
N GLN A 471 24.46 24.48 -22.41
CA GLN A 471 25.42 25.45 -22.95
C GLN A 471 25.77 26.53 -21.92
N SER A 472 24.84 26.84 -21.01
CA SER A 472 25.02 27.88 -20.00
C SER A 472 25.78 27.38 -18.77
N SER A 473 26.61 28.24 -18.17
CA SER A 473 27.15 28.03 -16.85
C SER A 473 26.10 28.44 -15.83
N PHE A 474 25.63 27.48 -15.02
CA PHE A 474 24.59 27.72 -14.02
C PHE A 474 25.22 27.92 -12.63
N SER A 475 24.99 29.13 -12.06
CA SER A 475 25.37 29.37 -10.65
C SER A 475 24.30 28.83 -9.71
N TYR A 476 24.67 27.91 -8.80
CA TYR A 476 23.76 27.44 -7.76
C TYR A 476 23.63 28.43 -6.58
N VAL A 477 24.56 29.40 -6.49
CA VAL A 477 24.54 30.45 -5.47
C VAL A 477 23.59 31.58 -5.87
N ASN A 478 23.70 32.06 -7.11
CA ASN A 478 22.85 33.10 -7.70
C ASN A 478 22.27 32.60 -9.02
N PRO A 479 21.22 31.76 -8.97
CA PRO A 479 20.69 31.14 -10.19
C PRO A 479 19.99 32.12 -11.11
N VAL A 480 20.23 31.96 -12.40
CA VAL A 480 19.48 32.61 -13.48
C VAL A 480 18.82 31.48 -14.28
N TYR A 481 17.51 31.42 -14.22
CA TYR A 481 16.72 30.40 -14.92
C TYR A 481 16.31 30.89 -16.31
N GLY A 482 15.90 29.93 -17.18
CA GLY A 482 15.48 30.23 -18.55
C GLY A 482 16.63 30.50 -19.52
N GLN A 483 17.87 30.14 -19.12
CA GLN A 483 19.04 30.22 -20.00
C GLN A 483 19.11 29.00 -20.94
N GLU A 484 18.55 27.88 -20.53
CA GLU A 484 18.43 26.68 -21.36
C GLU A 484 17.01 26.54 -21.87
N VAL A 485 16.87 25.97 -23.05
CA VAL A 485 15.60 25.57 -23.65
C VAL A 485 15.49 24.05 -23.68
N GLU A 486 14.27 23.57 -23.82
CA GLU A 486 14.02 22.15 -23.98
C GLU A 486 14.87 21.54 -25.11
N GLY A 487 15.48 20.40 -24.86
CA GLY A 487 16.34 19.76 -25.83
C GLY A 487 15.56 19.18 -27.01
N SER A 488 16.14 19.24 -28.20
CA SER A 488 15.56 18.67 -29.42
C SER A 488 16.46 17.63 -30.10
N SER A 489 17.69 17.46 -29.61
CA SER A 489 18.68 16.54 -30.21
C SER A 489 18.38 15.10 -29.81
N VAL A 490 17.73 14.38 -30.71
CA VAL A 490 17.45 12.95 -30.53
C VAL A 490 18.73 12.15 -30.70
N ARG A 491 19.10 11.38 -29.67
CA ARG A 491 20.26 10.50 -29.70
C ARG A 491 19.86 9.11 -30.20
N ALA A 492 20.11 8.83 -31.46
CA ALA A 492 19.70 7.61 -32.13
C ALA A 492 20.19 6.32 -31.42
N SER A 493 21.42 6.33 -30.89
CA SER A 493 21.99 5.16 -30.16
C SER A 493 21.29 4.85 -28.84
N ASP A 494 20.60 5.83 -28.24
CA ASP A 494 19.91 5.67 -26.96
C ASP A 494 18.39 5.52 -27.12
N SER A 495 17.85 5.87 -28.29
CA SER A 495 16.41 5.86 -28.60
C SER A 495 15.85 4.45 -28.78
N ASP A 496 14.52 4.36 -28.92
CA ASP A 496 13.79 3.11 -29.09
C ASP A 496 14.09 2.07 -27.99
N GLN A 497 14.33 2.57 -26.76
CA GLN A 497 14.49 1.69 -25.61
C GLN A 497 13.25 0.82 -25.47
N THR A 498 13.46 -0.48 -25.50
CA THR A 498 12.39 -1.48 -25.44
C THR A 498 12.75 -2.50 -24.37
N ASP A 499 11.79 -2.80 -23.50
CA ASP A 499 11.83 -3.90 -22.55
C ASP A 499 10.49 -4.64 -22.65
N LYS A 500 10.53 -5.93 -22.97
CA LYS A 500 9.35 -6.79 -23.10
C LYS A 500 9.52 -8.00 -22.22
N LEU A 501 8.48 -8.32 -21.47
CA LEU A 501 8.38 -9.53 -20.69
C LEU A 501 7.05 -10.22 -21.03
N ARG A 502 7.13 -11.52 -21.32
CA ARG A 502 5.97 -12.38 -21.45
C ARG A 502 6.11 -13.54 -20.47
N THR A 503 5.04 -13.86 -19.77
CA THR A 503 5.05 -14.98 -18.82
C THR A 503 3.77 -15.79 -18.90
N ASP A 504 3.92 -17.11 -18.68
CA ASP A 504 2.82 -18.06 -18.49
C ASP A 504 3.12 -18.87 -17.23
N ALA A 505 2.15 -19.04 -16.36
CA ALA A 505 2.37 -19.71 -15.09
C ALA A 505 1.21 -20.58 -14.62
N LEU A 506 1.56 -21.61 -13.85
CA LEU A 506 0.66 -22.42 -13.06
C LEU A 506 1.11 -22.34 -11.59
N PHE A 507 0.19 -22.14 -10.67
CA PHE A 507 0.49 -22.14 -9.24
C PHE A 507 -0.53 -22.95 -8.45
N MET A 508 -0.07 -23.49 -7.34
CA MET A 508 -0.91 -24.18 -6.37
C MET A 508 -0.42 -23.95 -4.94
N GLN A 509 -1.34 -23.91 -4.02
CA GLN A 509 -1.08 -23.87 -2.58
C GLN A 509 -2.12 -24.71 -1.86
N ASP A 510 -1.70 -25.39 -0.81
CA ASP A 510 -2.53 -26.16 0.11
C ASP A 510 -2.20 -25.73 1.54
N ALA A 511 -3.23 -25.36 2.31
CA ALA A 511 -3.11 -25.16 3.75
C ALA A 511 -3.89 -26.27 4.47
N VAL A 512 -3.14 -27.15 5.11
CA VAL A 512 -3.66 -28.33 5.80
C VAL A 512 -3.84 -28.04 7.28
N HIS A 513 -5.07 -28.10 7.77
CA HIS A 513 -5.40 -27.98 9.19
C HIS A 513 -5.22 -29.34 9.86
N LEU A 514 -4.12 -29.48 10.62
CA LEU A 514 -3.82 -30.75 11.33
C LEU A 514 -4.73 -30.92 12.55
N ASP A 515 -5.06 -29.85 13.20
CA ASP A 515 -6.01 -29.70 14.29
C ASP A 515 -6.43 -28.22 14.44
N ASP A 516 -7.14 -27.86 15.50
CA ASP A 516 -7.62 -26.50 15.78
C ASP A 516 -6.48 -25.47 15.98
N HIS A 517 -5.24 -25.93 16.21
CA HIS A 517 -4.08 -25.11 16.52
C HIS A 517 -3.03 -25.07 15.39
N TRP A 518 -2.86 -26.15 14.65
CA TRP A 518 -1.76 -26.30 13.70
C TRP A 518 -2.23 -26.29 12.25
N ILE A 519 -1.64 -25.39 11.46
CA ILE A 519 -1.83 -25.30 10.01
C ILE A 519 -0.47 -25.44 9.34
N VAL A 520 -0.36 -26.32 8.35
CA VAL A 520 0.83 -26.48 7.51
C VAL A 520 0.50 -26.01 6.09
N VAL A 521 1.26 -25.06 5.58
CA VAL A 521 1.06 -24.49 4.24
C VAL A 521 2.21 -24.95 3.34
N ALA A 522 1.87 -25.43 2.15
CA ALA A 522 2.83 -25.76 1.10
C ALA A 522 2.32 -25.33 -0.27
N GLY A 523 3.18 -24.81 -1.10
CA GLY A 523 2.81 -24.37 -2.43
C GLY A 523 3.99 -24.32 -3.39
N ALA A 524 3.67 -24.30 -4.67
CA ALA A 524 4.67 -24.15 -5.72
C ALA A 524 4.06 -23.43 -6.93
N ARG A 525 4.90 -22.63 -7.60
CA ARG A 525 4.61 -22.02 -8.90
C ARG A 525 5.61 -22.54 -9.93
N PHE A 526 5.09 -22.95 -11.06
CA PHE A 526 5.87 -23.14 -12.29
C PHE A 526 5.61 -21.98 -13.22
N GLN A 527 6.66 -21.33 -13.70
CA GLN A 527 6.55 -20.19 -14.59
C GLN A 527 7.53 -20.29 -15.74
N GLN A 528 7.03 -20.02 -16.95
CA GLN A 528 7.83 -19.79 -18.16
C GLN A 528 7.90 -18.28 -18.41
N PHE A 529 9.03 -17.82 -18.99
CA PHE A 529 9.20 -16.42 -19.32
C PHE A 529 10.03 -16.24 -20.60
N ASP A 530 9.72 -15.15 -21.32
CA ASP A 530 10.53 -14.60 -22.41
C ASP A 530 10.81 -13.13 -22.09
N GLN A 531 12.11 -12.75 -22.03
CA GLN A 531 12.57 -11.40 -21.72
C GLN A 531 13.40 -10.89 -22.90
N TYR A 532 12.98 -9.75 -23.47
CA TYR A 532 13.66 -9.13 -24.61
C TYR A 532 13.83 -7.65 -24.39
N ALA A 533 15.08 -7.15 -24.35
CA ALA A 533 15.37 -5.75 -24.13
C ALA A 533 16.53 -5.24 -24.99
N GLY A 534 16.48 -3.94 -25.31
CA GLY A 534 17.51 -3.30 -26.09
C GLY A 534 17.17 -1.86 -26.45
N ARG A 535 17.98 -1.26 -27.33
CA ARG A 535 17.83 0.13 -27.78
C ARG A 535 18.57 0.42 -29.07
N GLY A 536 18.39 1.60 -29.63
CA GLY A 536 19.16 2.18 -30.70
C GLY A 536 18.44 2.20 -32.05
N ARG A 537 18.93 3.08 -32.92
CA ARG A 537 18.52 3.19 -34.33
C ARG A 537 19.75 3.03 -35.20
N PRO A 538 20.04 1.84 -35.83
CA PRO A 538 19.16 0.64 -35.80
C PRO A 538 19.08 -0.01 -34.40
N PHE A 539 17.95 -0.67 -34.11
CA PHE A 539 17.74 -1.37 -32.86
C PHE A 539 18.74 -2.50 -32.66
N LYS A 540 19.28 -2.60 -31.43
CA LYS A 540 20.16 -3.69 -31.01
C LYS A 540 19.63 -4.31 -29.72
N ALA A 541 19.39 -5.62 -29.74
CA ALA A 541 19.05 -6.36 -28.54
C ALA A 541 20.28 -6.46 -27.63
N ASN A 542 20.06 -6.27 -26.32
CA ASN A 542 21.05 -6.44 -25.25
C ASN A 542 20.61 -7.49 -24.24
N THR A 543 19.35 -7.90 -24.30
CA THR A 543 18.78 -9.03 -23.60
C THR A 543 17.88 -9.79 -24.57
N ASP A 544 18.06 -11.10 -24.65
CA ASP A 544 17.21 -12.03 -25.39
C ASP A 544 17.29 -13.38 -24.67
N THR A 545 16.46 -13.54 -23.64
CA THR A 545 16.52 -14.71 -22.77
C THR A 545 15.12 -15.28 -22.56
N SER A 546 15.04 -16.61 -22.56
CA SER A 546 13.85 -17.35 -22.19
C SER A 546 14.21 -18.43 -21.18
N GLY A 547 13.27 -18.80 -20.36
CA GLY A 547 13.51 -19.80 -19.32
C GLY A 547 12.27 -20.22 -18.57
N GLN A 548 12.52 -21.04 -17.57
CA GLN A 548 11.49 -21.51 -16.65
C GLN A 548 12.02 -21.52 -15.23
N ALA A 549 11.13 -21.35 -14.26
CA ALA A 549 11.46 -21.39 -12.84
C ALA A 549 10.38 -22.14 -12.04
N TRP A 550 10.84 -22.83 -11.00
CA TRP A 550 10.00 -23.34 -9.93
C TRP A 550 10.21 -22.48 -8.69
N VAL A 551 9.11 -22.05 -8.08
CA VAL A 551 9.12 -21.18 -6.89
C VAL A 551 8.35 -21.87 -5.79
N PRO A 552 9.05 -22.50 -4.83
CA PRO A 552 8.41 -23.15 -3.69
C PRO A 552 8.06 -22.14 -2.58
N HIS A 553 7.05 -22.48 -1.82
CA HIS A 553 6.68 -21.85 -0.55
C HIS A 553 6.27 -22.92 0.46
N ALA A 554 6.69 -22.76 1.71
CA ALA A 554 6.28 -23.63 2.81
C ALA A 554 6.16 -22.80 4.09
N GLY A 555 5.21 -23.16 4.94
CA GLY A 555 5.03 -22.49 6.21
C GLY A 555 4.26 -23.33 7.21
N ILE A 556 4.32 -22.92 8.45
CA ILE A 556 3.58 -23.51 9.56
C ILE A 556 3.02 -22.38 10.42
N VAL A 557 1.78 -22.54 10.84
CA VAL A 557 1.11 -21.63 11.79
C VAL A 557 0.70 -22.41 13.02
N TYR A 558 0.95 -21.82 14.18
CA TYR A 558 0.44 -22.30 15.45
C TYR A 558 -0.50 -21.28 16.06
N LYS A 559 -1.77 -21.56 16.12
CA LYS A 559 -2.81 -20.75 16.76
C LYS A 559 -2.86 -21.07 18.25
N VAL A 560 -2.55 -20.09 19.08
CA VAL A 560 -2.76 -20.21 20.53
C VAL A 560 -4.26 -20.18 20.82
N ASP A 561 -4.94 -19.25 20.15
CA ASP A 561 -6.37 -19.06 20.12
C ASP A 561 -6.75 -18.26 18.84
N ASP A 562 -7.98 -17.78 18.74
CA ASP A 562 -8.46 -16.99 17.60
C ASP A 562 -7.83 -15.59 17.49
N GLN A 563 -7.11 -15.15 18.52
CA GLN A 563 -6.51 -13.82 18.57
C GLN A 563 -5.00 -13.82 18.36
N LEU A 564 -4.31 -14.88 18.77
CA LEU A 564 -2.86 -14.95 18.75
C LEU A 564 -2.37 -16.17 17.99
N SER A 565 -1.57 -15.94 16.98
CA SER A 565 -0.86 -17.00 16.26
C SER A 565 0.63 -16.72 16.13
N PHE A 566 1.43 -17.80 16.03
CA PHE A 566 2.84 -17.78 15.67
C PHE A 566 3.02 -18.49 14.34
N TYR A 567 3.98 -18.04 13.56
CA TYR A 567 4.26 -18.69 12.27
C TYR A 567 5.74 -18.76 11.97
N GLY A 568 6.09 -19.69 11.09
CA GLY A 568 7.39 -19.75 10.44
C GLY A 568 7.22 -20.10 8.98
N SER A 569 8.00 -19.48 8.08
CA SER A 569 7.91 -19.75 6.66
C SER A 569 9.24 -19.70 5.94
N TYR A 570 9.26 -20.39 4.81
CA TYR A 570 10.27 -20.33 3.77
C TYR A 570 9.60 -19.95 2.46
N SER A 571 10.13 -18.93 1.76
CA SER A 571 9.59 -18.47 0.48
C SER A 571 10.71 -18.09 -0.48
N GLU A 572 10.45 -18.26 -1.77
CA GLU A 572 11.38 -17.88 -2.83
C GLU A 572 10.76 -16.85 -3.78
N SER A 573 11.64 -16.11 -4.48
CA SER A 573 11.30 -15.28 -5.63
C SER A 573 12.37 -15.43 -6.70
N PHE A 574 12.03 -15.08 -7.93
CA PHE A 574 12.99 -15.01 -9.01
C PHE A 574 12.68 -13.81 -9.93
N LYS A 575 13.74 -13.33 -10.62
CA LYS A 575 13.62 -12.25 -11.59
C LYS A 575 14.67 -12.45 -12.70
N PRO A 576 14.29 -12.53 -13.98
CA PRO A 576 15.25 -12.57 -15.07
C PRO A 576 16.15 -11.34 -15.07
N ASN A 577 17.43 -11.55 -15.31
CA ASN A 577 18.35 -10.45 -15.55
C ASN A 577 18.03 -9.78 -16.88
N SER A 578 17.90 -8.45 -16.90
CA SER A 578 17.58 -7.66 -18.08
C SER A 578 18.42 -6.39 -18.15
N SER A 579 18.87 -6.02 -19.34
CA SER A 579 19.54 -4.75 -19.62
C SER A 579 19.07 -4.14 -20.94
N ILE A 580 18.55 -2.93 -20.88
CA ILE A 580 18.25 -2.10 -22.07
C ILE A 580 19.55 -1.50 -22.64
N ALA A 581 20.51 -1.19 -21.77
CA ALA A 581 21.80 -0.62 -22.19
C ALA A 581 22.72 -1.69 -22.77
N PRO A 582 23.58 -1.35 -23.77
CA PRO A 582 24.59 -2.27 -24.22
C PRO A 582 25.57 -2.60 -23.09
N LEU A 583 25.86 -3.85 -22.94
CA LEU A 583 26.91 -4.34 -22.06
C LEU A 583 28.26 -4.10 -22.69
N THR A 584 29.30 -3.89 -21.90
CA THR A 584 30.66 -3.69 -22.40
C THR A 584 31.12 -4.97 -23.15
N GLY A 585 31.86 -4.81 -24.23
CA GLY A 585 32.24 -5.94 -25.10
C GLY A 585 31.09 -6.42 -26.01
N GLY A 586 29.90 -5.81 -25.97
CA GLY A 586 28.77 -6.19 -26.83
C GLY A 586 28.11 -7.50 -26.45
N VAL A 587 28.27 -7.95 -25.21
CA VAL A 587 27.63 -9.16 -24.67
C VAL A 587 26.13 -8.95 -24.66
N VAL A 588 25.38 -9.96 -25.09
CA VAL A 588 23.92 -10.06 -24.98
C VAL A 588 23.60 -10.98 -23.79
N LEU A 589 22.71 -10.54 -22.89
CA LEU A 589 22.18 -11.42 -21.84
C LEU A 589 21.26 -12.45 -22.50
N ASP A 590 21.63 -13.70 -22.46
CA ASP A 590 20.87 -14.83 -22.97
C ASP A 590 20.54 -15.86 -21.90
N ALA A 591 19.98 -17.00 -22.26
CA ALA A 591 19.59 -18.06 -21.34
C ALA A 591 20.75 -18.67 -20.52
N SER A 592 22.02 -18.35 -20.82
CA SER A 592 23.17 -18.80 -20.01
C SER A 592 23.33 -17.99 -18.73
N VAL A 593 22.66 -16.81 -18.63
CA VAL A 593 22.68 -15.94 -17.47
C VAL A 593 21.52 -16.31 -16.56
N ALA A 594 21.81 -16.97 -15.43
CA ALA A 594 20.79 -17.39 -14.49
C ALA A 594 19.96 -16.20 -13.95
N PRO A 595 18.66 -16.35 -13.74
CA PRO A 595 17.84 -15.34 -13.11
C PRO A 595 18.34 -15.01 -11.70
N GLU A 596 18.05 -13.79 -11.23
CA GLU A 596 18.17 -13.47 -9.81
C GLU A 596 17.20 -14.34 -9.00
N GLU A 597 17.66 -14.85 -7.86
CA GLU A 597 16.89 -15.66 -6.94
C GLU A 597 16.86 -15.01 -5.55
N GLY A 598 15.68 -14.88 -4.97
CA GLY A 598 15.50 -14.46 -3.59
C GLY A 598 15.04 -15.63 -2.73
N LYS A 599 15.66 -15.83 -1.55
CA LYS A 599 15.26 -16.83 -0.56
C LYS A 599 15.07 -16.16 0.78
N SER A 600 13.97 -16.44 1.44
CA SER A 600 13.59 -15.84 2.71
C SER A 600 13.20 -16.89 3.74
N TRP A 601 13.69 -16.69 4.96
CA TRP A 601 13.17 -17.29 6.17
C TRP A 601 12.48 -16.23 7.01
N GLU A 602 11.29 -16.50 7.50
CA GLU A 602 10.54 -15.60 8.36
C GLU A 602 9.96 -16.35 9.55
N LEU A 603 10.05 -15.72 10.73
CA LEU A 603 9.37 -16.15 11.96
C LEU A 603 8.55 -14.96 12.46
N GLY A 604 7.33 -15.18 12.89
CA GLY A 604 6.52 -14.07 13.37
C GLY A 604 5.41 -14.47 14.33
N ALA A 605 4.76 -13.43 14.83
CA ALA A 605 3.55 -13.52 15.63
C ALA A 605 2.51 -12.53 15.10
N LYS A 606 1.26 -12.94 15.11
CA LYS A 606 0.12 -12.11 14.74
C LYS A 606 -0.87 -12.04 15.88
N LEU A 607 -1.33 -10.83 16.13
CA LEU A 607 -2.37 -10.52 17.09
C LEU A 607 -3.57 -9.94 16.33
N ASP A 608 -4.76 -10.46 16.55
CA ASP A 608 -6.01 -9.92 16.05
C ASP A 608 -7.06 -9.93 17.17
N MET A 609 -7.32 -8.76 17.73
CA MET A 609 -8.37 -8.56 18.72
C MET A 609 -9.57 -7.90 18.03
N PRO A 610 -10.61 -8.66 17.69
CA PRO A 610 -11.78 -8.12 16.97
C PRO A 610 -12.37 -6.88 17.64
N GLY A 611 -12.64 -5.83 16.83
CA GLY A 611 -13.13 -4.55 17.32
C GLY A 611 -12.09 -3.70 18.10
N SER A 612 -10.82 -4.13 18.11
CA SER A 612 -9.76 -3.42 18.84
C SER A 612 -8.48 -3.31 17.99
N LEU A 613 -7.47 -4.07 18.28
CA LEU A 613 -6.11 -3.90 17.77
C LEU A 613 -5.66 -5.13 16.98
N THR A 614 -5.03 -4.90 15.84
CA THR A 614 -4.24 -5.91 15.14
C THR A 614 -2.76 -5.58 15.22
N GLY A 615 -1.92 -6.61 15.27
CA GLY A 615 -0.47 -6.43 15.31
C GLY A 615 0.26 -7.57 14.61
N THR A 616 1.42 -7.26 14.06
CA THR A 616 2.33 -8.24 13.46
C THR A 616 3.74 -7.96 13.92
N LEU A 617 4.42 -8.99 14.44
CA LEU A 617 5.84 -8.98 14.70
C LEU A 617 6.50 -10.00 13.75
N ALA A 618 7.51 -9.58 12.99
CA ALA A 618 8.23 -10.44 12.07
C ALA A 618 9.74 -10.33 12.25
N LEU A 619 10.42 -11.47 12.21
CA LEU A 619 11.87 -11.62 12.12
C LEU A 619 12.16 -12.22 10.75
N PHE A 620 12.95 -11.56 9.93
CA PHE A 620 13.21 -12.00 8.56
C PHE A 620 14.70 -12.06 8.23
N ASP A 621 15.05 -12.98 7.33
CA ASP A 621 16.37 -13.07 6.69
C ASP A 621 16.17 -13.40 5.20
N ILE A 622 16.51 -12.46 4.34
CA ILE A 622 16.34 -12.52 2.89
C ILE A 622 17.70 -12.48 2.22
N THR A 623 18.03 -13.48 1.43
CA THR A 623 19.23 -13.50 0.58
C THR A 623 18.84 -13.47 -0.89
N LYS A 624 19.34 -12.49 -1.65
CA LYS A 624 19.18 -12.36 -3.10
C LYS A 624 20.50 -12.72 -3.77
N ARG A 625 20.48 -13.66 -4.72
CA ARG A 625 21.64 -14.19 -5.44
C ARG A 625 21.54 -13.97 -6.93
N ASN A 626 22.63 -14.26 -7.64
CA ASN A 626 22.75 -14.11 -9.09
C ASN A 626 22.52 -12.66 -9.55
N VAL A 627 22.85 -11.69 -8.72
CA VAL A 627 22.80 -10.28 -9.08
C VAL A 627 23.88 -10.02 -10.12
N LEU A 628 23.49 -9.35 -11.22
CA LEU A 628 24.41 -9.06 -12.32
C LEU A 628 25.47 -8.04 -11.86
N VAL A 629 26.74 -8.47 -11.87
CA VAL A 629 27.89 -7.66 -11.47
C VAL A 629 28.77 -7.36 -12.70
N ALA A 630 29.14 -6.08 -12.84
CA ALA A 630 30.03 -5.62 -13.88
C ALA A 630 31.49 -5.65 -13.37
N ASN A 631 32.33 -6.51 -13.94
CA ASN A 631 33.74 -6.63 -13.62
C ASN A 631 34.57 -6.03 -14.76
N PHE A 632 35.35 -4.97 -14.50
CA PHE A 632 36.28 -4.41 -15.45
C PHE A 632 37.61 -5.17 -15.39
N ASP A 633 37.91 -5.87 -16.47
CA ASP A 633 39.23 -6.50 -16.66
C ASP A 633 40.25 -5.49 -17.20
N SER A 634 41.13 -5.04 -16.34
CA SER A 634 42.19 -4.08 -16.71
C SER A 634 43.23 -4.65 -17.65
N GLY A 635 43.32 -5.98 -17.80
CA GLY A 635 44.24 -6.64 -18.71
C GLY A 635 43.76 -6.64 -20.16
N THR A 636 42.44 -6.79 -20.36
CA THR A 636 41.80 -6.76 -21.70
C THR A 636 41.18 -5.41 -22.02
N GLY A 637 40.94 -4.55 -20.99
CA GLY A 637 40.17 -3.29 -21.09
C GLY A 637 38.68 -3.50 -21.31
N GLU A 638 38.18 -4.68 -21.05
CA GLU A 638 36.77 -5.05 -21.22
C GLU A 638 36.04 -5.16 -19.87
N THR A 639 34.73 -4.87 -19.85
CA THR A 639 33.86 -5.20 -18.71
C THR A 639 33.19 -6.54 -19.00
N VAL A 640 33.44 -7.50 -18.14
CA VAL A 640 32.79 -8.81 -18.14
C VAL A 640 31.70 -8.82 -17.12
N TYR A 641 30.51 -9.30 -17.49
CA TYR A 641 29.39 -9.44 -16.59
C TYR A 641 29.33 -10.88 -16.05
N SER A 642 29.12 -11.00 -14.76
CA SER A 642 28.96 -12.31 -14.10
C SER A 642 27.79 -12.28 -13.11
N ASN A 643 27.16 -13.44 -12.90
CA ASN A 643 26.13 -13.65 -11.88
C ASN A 643 26.79 -14.00 -10.54
N ALA A 644 27.59 -13.10 -10.02
CA ALA A 644 28.35 -13.35 -8.79
C ALA A 644 27.85 -12.57 -7.58
N GLY A 645 27.00 -11.57 -7.79
CA GLY A 645 26.51 -10.70 -6.73
C GLY A 645 25.57 -11.40 -5.77
N GLU A 646 25.73 -11.13 -4.47
CA GLU A 646 24.80 -11.55 -3.42
C GLU A 646 24.52 -10.38 -2.49
N VAL A 647 23.26 -10.25 -2.10
CA VAL A 647 22.78 -9.24 -1.16
C VAL A 647 21.97 -9.93 -0.07
N ASN A 648 22.20 -9.56 1.19
CA ASN A 648 21.42 -10.04 2.32
C ASN A 648 20.73 -8.88 3.02
N SER A 649 19.47 -9.08 3.40
CA SER A 649 18.69 -8.16 4.24
C SER A 649 18.01 -8.96 5.35
N ARG A 650 18.26 -8.59 6.58
CA ARG A 650 17.67 -9.22 7.75
C ARG A 650 17.20 -8.18 8.75
N GLY A 651 16.20 -8.52 9.53
CA GLY A 651 15.67 -7.55 10.46
C GLY A 651 14.52 -8.00 11.32
N VAL A 652 13.97 -6.99 12.00
CA VAL A 652 12.80 -7.12 12.89
C VAL A 652 11.82 -6.04 12.50
N GLU A 653 10.55 -6.40 12.37
CA GLU A 653 9.45 -5.51 12.05
C GLU A 653 8.33 -5.66 13.05
N LEU A 654 7.73 -4.52 13.44
CA LEU A 654 6.55 -4.45 14.28
C LEU A 654 5.56 -3.50 13.61
N ASP A 655 4.34 -3.96 13.41
CA ASP A 655 3.22 -3.15 12.94
C ASP A 655 2.05 -3.30 13.91
N LEU A 656 1.38 -2.20 14.21
CA LEU A 656 0.20 -2.12 15.06
C LEU A 656 -0.81 -1.19 14.42
N THR A 657 -2.08 -1.61 14.34
CA THR A 657 -3.16 -0.77 13.85
C THR A 657 -4.49 -1.17 14.46
N GLY A 658 -5.37 -0.20 14.70
CA GLY A 658 -6.68 -0.46 15.25
C GLY A 658 -7.15 0.57 16.28
N GLN A 659 -8.02 0.13 17.16
CA GLN A 659 -8.66 0.92 18.18
C GLN A 659 -8.22 0.48 19.58
N LEU A 660 -7.56 1.38 20.34
CA LEU A 660 -7.16 1.12 21.73
C LEU A 660 -8.34 1.23 22.70
N SER A 661 -9.33 2.04 22.35
CA SER A 661 -10.55 2.26 23.11
C SER A 661 -11.60 2.87 22.19
N GLU A 662 -12.82 3.07 22.68
CA GLU A 662 -13.90 3.75 21.94
C GLU A 662 -13.50 5.12 21.37
N ARG A 663 -12.49 5.78 21.96
CA ARG A 663 -12.06 7.13 21.58
C ARG A 663 -10.67 7.20 20.98
N TRP A 664 -9.84 6.21 21.16
CA TRP A 664 -8.47 6.22 20.68
C TRP A 664 -8.25 5.20 19.56
N SER A 665 -7.87 5.67 18.39
CA SER A 665 -7.35 4.84 17.29
C SER A 665 -5.87 5.12 17.11
N LEU A 666 -5.11 4.09 16.70
CA LEU A 666 -3.71 4.24 16.39
C LEU A 666 -3.30 3.41 15.16
N ILE A 667 -2.25 3.87 14.50
CA ILE A 667 -1.46 3.10 13.55
C ILE A 667 0.01 3.44 13.77
N GLY A 668 0.85 2.43 13.80
CA GLY A 668 2.28 2.64 14.02
C GLY A 668 3.12 1.46 13.62
N SER A 669 4.40 1.73 13.40
CA SER A 669 5.35 0.72 12.94
C SER A 669 6.74 1.01 13.48
N TYR A 670 7.54 -0.06 13.54
CA TYR A 670 8.98 0.01 13.75
C TYR A 670 9.68 -1.05 12.92
N ALA A 671 10.82 -0.69 12.32
CA ALA A 671 11.69 -1.64 11.63
C ALA A 671 13.16 -1.41 12.02
N PHE A 672 13.83 -2.52 12.25
CA PHE A 672 15.28 -2.64 12.19
C PHE A 672 15.63 -3.47 10.95
N THR A 673 16.47 -2.92 10.05
CA THR A 673 16.85 -3.58 8.79
C THR A 673 18.37 -3.46 8.58
N ASP A 674 19.10 -4.58 8.62
CA ASP A 674 20.51 -4.66 8.24
C ASP A 674 20.61 -5.26 6.84
N ALA A 675 20.72 -4.38 5.83
CA ALA A 675 20.76 -4.75 4.42
C ALA A 675 22.09 -4.36 3.79
N LYS A 676 22.80 -5.33 3.20
CA LYS A 676 24.13 -5.14 2.66
C LYS A 676 24.47 -6.10 1.52
N VAL A 677 25.44 -5.70 0.73
CA VAL A 677 26.10 -6.54 -0.27
C VAL A 677 27.00 -7.54 0.44
N THR A 678 26.80 -8.83 0.18
CA THR A 678 27.60 -9.92 0.79
C THR A 678 28.62 -10.54 -0.17
N LYS A 679 28.39 -10.36 -1.49
CA LYS A 679 29.37 -10.76 -2.52
C LYS A 679 29.30 -9.78 -3.68
N ASP A 680 30.39 -9.10 -3.92
CA ASP A 680 30.61 -8.22 -5.06
C ASP A 680 32.11 -7.83 -5.07
N PRO A 681 32.79 -7.76 -6.21
CA PRO A 681 34.22 -7.41 -6.26
C PRO A 681 34.57 -6.05 -5.67
N ASP A 682 33.64 -5.08 -5.80
CA ASP A 682 33.90 -3.68 -5.44
C ASP A 682 33.02 -3.18 -4.29
N LEU A 683 31.88 -3.82 -4.03
CA LEU A 683 30.84 -3.32 -3.12
C LEU A 683 30.62 -4.21 -1.88
N GLU A 684 31.36 -5.31 -1.72
CA GLU A 684 31.18 -6.22 -0.58
C GLU A 684 31.31 -5.47 0.76
N GLY A 685 30.31 -5.70 1.64
CA GLY A 685 30.21 -5.04 2.94
C GLY A 685 29.44 -3.71 2.91
N ASN A 686 29.19 -3.10 1.76
CA ASN A 686 28.44 -1.87 1.63
C ASN A 686 26.97 -2.05 2.00
N ARG A 687 26.41 -1.05 2.68
CA ARG A 687 24.98 -0.97 2.96
C ARG A 687 24.22 -0.73 1.66
N LEU A 688 23.00 -1.30 1.57
CA LEU A 688 22.12 -0.99 0.46
C LEU A 688 21.68 0.48 0.50
N GLN A 689 21.66 1.09 -0.67
CA GLN A 689 21.29 2.49 -0.85
C GLN A 689 19.84 2.75 -0.42
N ASN A 690 19.58 3.90 0.20
CA ASN A 690 18.27 4.36 0.68
C ASN A 690 17.64 3.49 1.78
N VAL A 691 18.31 2.49 2.31
CA VAL A 691 17.80 1.62 3.37
C VAL A 691 18.23 2.13 4.73
N ALA A 692 17.28 2.53 5.56
CA ALA A 692 17.55 2.94 6.94
C ALA A 692 17.66 1.73 7.87
N ARG A 693 18.68 1.72 8.76
CA ARG A 693 18.76 0.68 9.79
C ARG A 693 17.60 0.71 10.76
N HIS A 694 17.16 1.90 11.13
CA HIS A 694 16.04 2.10 12.04
C HIS A 694 15.05 3.05 11.38
N SER A 695 13.81 2.64 11.32
CA SER A 695 12.70 3.48 10.92
C SER A 695 11.49 3.17 11.78
N GLY A 696 10.59 4.13 11.92
CA GLY A 696 9.36 3.90 12.65
C GLY A 696 8.43 5.09 12.55
N SER A 697 7.18 4.84 12.82
CA SER A 697 6.14 5.84 12.79
C SER A 697 5.08 5.52 13.83
N LEU A 698 4.38 6.56 14.28
CA LEU A 698 3.22 6.42 15.13
C LEU A 698 2.26 7.56 14.83
N SER A 699 1.01 7.24 14.59
CA SER A 699 -0.09 8.19 14.50
C SER A 699 -1.23 7.76 15.42
N ALA A 700 -1.74 8.70 16.18
CA ALA A 700 -2.86 8.50 17.09
C ALA A 700 -3.96 9.51 16.81
N VAL A 701 -5.20 9.07 16.95
CA VAL A 701 -6.41 9.87 16.74
C VAL A 701 -7.28 9.79 17.98
N TYR A 702 -7.71 10.94 18.45
CA TYR A 702 -8.69 11.04 19.53
C TYR A 702 -10.03 11.51 18.98
N ASP A 703 -11.06 10.74 19.28
CA ASP A 703 -12.44 11.02 18.93
C ASP A 703 -13.13 11.67 20.12
N PHE A 704 -13.46 12.94 20.01
CA PHE A 704 -14.19 13.68 21.06
C PHE A 704 -15.69 13.31 21.11
N GLY A 705 -16.17 12.59 20.08
CA GLY A 705 -17.58 12.34 19.92
C GLY A 705 -18.36 13.61 19.57
N SER A 706 -19.62 13.66 19.98
CA SER A 706 -20.48 14.83 19.76
C SER A 706 -20.11 15.96 20.73
N LEU A 707 -19.97 17.18 20.19
CA LEU A 707 -19.74 18.40 20.94
C LEU A 707 -21.04 19.22 21.10
N PHE A 708 -21.86 19.31 20.05
CA PHE A 708 -23.03 20.22 19.99
C PHE A 708 -24.31 19.53 19.47
N GLY A 709 -24.40 18.19 19.54
CA GLY A 709 -25.59 17.46 19.10
C GLY A 709 -25.28 16.34 18.09
N ALA A 710 -25.57 16.53 16.80
CA ALA A 710 -25.35 15.54 15.76
C ALA A 710 -24.02 15.71 15.02
N ASP A 711 -23.01 16.22 15.70
CA ASP A 711 -21.67 16.49 15.19
C ASP A 711 -20.63 15.53 15.76
N ARG A 712 -19.43 15.49 15.19
CA ARG A 712 -18.30 14.69 15.65
C ARG A 712 -16.99 15.40 15.36
N LEU A 713 -16.12 15.50 16.36
CA LEU A 713 -14.77 16.04 16.21
C LEU A 713 -13.73 14.97 16.45
N ARG A 714 -12.80 14.84 15.50
CA ARG A 714 -11.63 13.96 15.64
C ARG A 714 -10.36 14.76 15.41
N LEU A 715 -9.36 14.57 16.25
CA LEU A 715 -8.04 15.18 16.14
C LEU A 715 -7.00 14.06 16.06
N GLY A 716 -6.10 14.16 15.11
CA GLY A 716 -5.01 13.21 14.94
C GLY A 716 -3.67 13.89 14.78
N ALA A 717 -2.64 13.22 15.27
CA ALA A 717 -1.26 13.62 15.06
C ALA A 717 -0.36 12.39 14.96
N GLY A 718 0.68 12.50 14.16
CA GLY A 718 1.67 11.43 13.99
C GLY A 718 3.05 11.96 13.73
N ALA A 719 4.03 11.07 13.87
CA ALA A 719 5.42 11.35 13.54
C ALA A 719 6.06 10.13 12.87
N ARG A 720 6.95 10.39 11.93
CA ARG A 720 7.78 9.40 11.24
C ARG A 720 9.26 9.72 11.45
N TYR A 721 10.00 8.72 11.89
CA TYR A 721 11.45 8.73 11.99
C TYR A 721 12.07 7.83 10.93
N VAL A 722 13.07 8.32 10.21
CA VAL A 722 13.89 7.53 9.29
C VAL A 722 15.35 7.78 9.63
N GLY A 723 16.09 6.71 9.92
CA GLY A 723 17.50 6.75 10.28
C GLY A 723 18.40 7.17 9.12
N GLU A 724 19.68 7.32 9.43
CA GLU A 724 20.73 7.56 8.44
C GLU A 724 20.81 6.39 7.44
N ARG A 725 21.06 6.70 6.16
CA ARG A 725 21.12 5.72 5.06
C ARG A 725 22.19 6.09 4.04
N ALA A 726 22.78 5.06 3.41
CA ALA A 726 23.72 5.27 2.32
C ALA A 726 23.05 6.01 1.14
N GLY A 727 23.70 7.04 0.62
CA GLY A 727 23.20 7.86 -0.48
C GLY A 727 23.52 7.29 -1.87
N ASN A 728 24.45 6.33 -1.94
CA ASN A 728 24.77 5.61 -3.18
C ASN A 728 25.30 4.20 -2.85
N ALA A 729 25.41 3.36 -3.88
CA ALA A 729 25.87 1.98 -3.74
C ALA A 729 27.31 1.85 -3.20
N THR A 730 28.19 2.83 -3.50
CA THR A 730 29.59 2.86 -3.03
C THR A 730 29.75 3.41 -1.61
N ASN A 731 28.67 3.79 -0.95
CA ASN A 731 28.62 4.36 0.42
C ASN A 731 29.55 5.56 0.62
N THR A 732 29.74 6.40 -0.41
CA THR A 732 30.63 7.57 -0.35
C THR A 732 30.02 8.78 0.37
N PHE A 733 28.73 8.79 0.57
CA PHE A 733 28.01 9.79 1.37
C PHE A 733 26.74 9.19 1.99
N ASP A 734 26.27 9.82 3.06
CA ASP A 734 25.06 9.42 3.76
C ASP A 734 23.98 10.49 3.68
N LEU A 735 22.73 10.04 3.61
CA LEU A 735 21.55 10.86 3.82
C LEU A 735 21.29 10.97 5.32
N PRO A 736 21.21 12.19 5.89
CA PRO A 736 20.96 12.38 7.30
C PRO A 736 19.63 11.79 7.76
N SER A 737 19.56 11.36 9.03
CA SER A 737 18.31 10.98 9.67
C SER A 737 17.34 12.15 9.80
N TYR A 738 16.06 11.87 9.83
CA TYR A 738 15.04 12.90 10.02
C TYR A 738 13.82 12.37 10.79
N THR A 739 13.13 13.33 11.43
CA THR A 739 11.78 13.13 11.97
C THR A 739 10.86 14.18 11.37
N VAL A 740 9.70 13.75 10.84
CA VAL A 740 8.63 14.60 10.32
C VAL A 740 7.36 14.29 11.08
N ALA A 741 6.63 15.34 11.44
CA ALA A 741 5.35 15.22 12.14
C ALA A 741 4.23 15.81 11.29
N ASP A 742 3.07 15.15 11.32
CA ASP A 742 1.84 15.57 10.66
C ASP A 742 0.71 15.68 11.68
N ALA A 743 -0.31 16.49 11.38
CA ALA A 743 -1.49 16.61 12.21
C ALA A 743 -2.73 16.82 11.35
N PHE A 744 -3.88 16.39 11.84
CA PHE A 744 -5.15 16.68 11.19
C PHE A 744 -6.28 16.89 12.18
N ALA A 745 -7.34 17.54 11.71
CA ALA A 745 -8.61 17.70 12.41
C ALA A 745 -9.76 17.43 11.44
N THR A 746 -10.70 16.60 11.85
CA THR A 746 -11.92 16.31 11.10
C THR A 746 -13.13 16.70 11.94
N TYR A 747 -13.99 17.55 11.39
CA TYR A 747 -15.26 17.93 11.98
C TYR A 747 -16.40 17.51 11.05
N GLU A 748 -17.28 16.65 11.56
CA GLU A 748 -18.45 16.16 10.85
C GLU A 748 -19.70 16.73 11.48
N THR A 749 -20.63 17.19 10.67
CA THR A 749 -21.90 17.76 11.11
C THR A 749 -22.99 17.48 10.06
N LYS A 750 -24.21 17.83 10.36
CA LYS A 750 -25.32 17.78 9.41
C LYS A 750 -25.73 19.17 8.97
N LEU A 751 -25.93 19.31 7.67
CA LEU A 751 -26.60 20.45 7.07
C LEU A 751 -27.93 19.92 6.50
N ASP A 752 -29.04 20.22 7.18
CA ASP A 752 -30.32 19.58 6.97
C ASP A 752 -30.23 18.04 7.13
N GLU A 753 -30.48 17.27 6.08
CA GLU A 753 -30.37 15.80 6.08
C GLU A 753 -29.02 15.28 5.58
N HIS A 754 -28.14 16.14 5.09
CA HIS A 754 -26.87 15.78 4.46
C HIS A 754 -25.70 15.86 5.44
N ASN A 755 -24.78 14.91 5.35
CA ASN A 755 -23.56 14.95 6.14
C ASN A 755 -22.55 15.90 5.50
N VAL A 756 -21.94 16.74 6.31
CA VAL A 756 -20.84 17.63 5.91
C VAL A 756 -19.61 17.30 6.73
N ARG A 757 -18.52 16.98 6.06
CA ARG A 757 -17.22 16.76 6.68
C ARG A 757 -16.25 17.87 6.28
N LEU A 758 -15.71 18.55 7.29
CA LEU A 758 -14.62 19.51 7.15
C LEU A 758 -13.34 18.86 7.66
N GLN A 759 -12.29 18.90 6.87
CA GLN A 759 -11.02 18.29 7.23
C GLN A 759 -9.86 19.24 6.96
N LEU A 760 -9.05 19.46 8.01
CA LEU A 760 -7.80 20.22 7.97
C LEU A 760 -6.63 19.24 8.12
N ASN A 761 -5.71 19.22 7.18
CA ASN A 761 -4.46 18.47 7.30
C ASN A 761 -3.26 19.42 7.29
N VAL A 762 -2.27 19.15 8.11
CA VAL A 762 -0.98 19.83 8.13
C VAL A 762 0.11 18.77 8.01
N LYS A 763 0.70 18.68 6.83
CA LYS A 763 1.84 17.81 6.56
C LYS A 763 3.15 18.54 6.87
N ASN A 764 4.15 17.81 7.37
CA ASN A 764 5.43 18.38 7.80
C ASN A 764 5.25 19.61 8.72
N LEU A 765 4.53 19.42 9.82
CA LEU A 765 4.07 20.47 10.75
C LEU A 765 5.16 21.48 11.15
N PHE A 766 6.39 21.00 11.33
CA PHE A 766 7.53 21.81 11.77
C PHE A 766 8.41 22.33 10.63
N ASP A 767 7.96 22.18 9.37
CA ASP A 767 8.68 22.60 8.15
C ASP A 767 10.14 22.08 8.10
N LYS A 768 10.31 20.82 8.48
CA LYS A 768 11.61 20.17 8.49
C LYS A 768 12.13 19.95 7.07
N VAL A 769 13.31 20.46 6.78
CA VAL A 769 14.05 20.09 5.56
C VAL A 769 14.66 18.71 5.77
N TYR A 770 14.37 17.78 4.86
CA TYR A 770 14.88 16.42 4.89
C TYR A 770 15.13 15.89 3.48
N TYR A 771 15.89 14.81 3.36
CA TYR A 771 16.22 14.17 2.10
C TYR A 771 15.62 12.78 2.10
N SER A 772 14.69 12.51 1.18
CA SER A 772 13.91 11.25 1.18
C SER A 772 14.68 10.09 0.57
N SER A 773 15.42 10.33 -0.50
CA SER A 773 16.21 9.32 -1.21
C SER A 773 17.33 9.96 -2.04
N ALA A 774 18.22 9.13 -2.56
CA ALA A 774 19.22 9.57 -3.53
C ALA A 774 19.49 8.49 -4.59
N VAL A 775 20.00 8.88 -5.74
CA VAL A 775 20.61 8.00 -6.75
C VAL A 775 22.13 8.12 -6.70
N ASN A 776 22.60 9.34 -6.58
CA ASN A 776 24.00 9.73 -6.40
C ASN A 776 24.06 11.13 -5.78
N GLN A 777 25.25 11.67 -5.58
CA GLN A 777 25.45 12.99 -4.97
C GLN A 777 24.83 14.18 -5.75
N TYR A 778 24.47 13.99 -7.03
CA TYR A 778 23.85 15.04 -7.86
C TYR A 778 22.35 14.83 -8.06
N PHE A 779 21.80 13.79 -7.47
CA PHE A 779 20.38 13.48 -7.47
C PHE A 779 19.93 13.04 -6.08
N VAL A 780 19.65 14.02 -5.24
CA VAL A 780 19.18 13.83 -3.87
C VAL A 780 17.80 14.47 -3.74
N ALA A 781 16.77 13.65 -3.61
CA ALA A 781 15.39 14.10 -3.48
C ALA A 781 15.19 14.84 -2.16
N VAL A 782 14.60 16.04 -2.24
CA VAL A 782 14.24 16.86 -1.08
C VAL A 782 12.79 16.58 -0.72
N GLY A 783 12.54 16.23 0.53
CA GLY A 783 11.18 16.02 1.02
C GLY A 783 10.35 17.28 1.02
N ASP A 784 9.04 17.14 0.91
CA ASP A 784 8.10 18.25 0.77
C ASP A 784 8.13 19.17 2.00
N ALA A 785 8.02 20.48 1.75
CA ALA A 785 7.84 21.51 2.77
C ALA A 785 6.48 21.35 3.47
N ARG A 786 6.29 22.13 4.56
CA ARG A 786 5.00 22.16 5.25
C ARG A 786 3.89 22.55 4.28
N GLN A 787 2.86 21.69 4.22
CA GLN A 787 1.62 21.94 3.49
C GLN A 787 0.45 22.01 4.46
N VAL A 788 -0.43 22.98 4.26
CA VAL A 788 -1.73 23.05 4.92
C VAL A 788 -2.81 22.84 3.87
N SER A 789 -3.70 21.89 4.09
CA SER A 789 -4.85 21.66 3.20
C SER A 789 -6.16 21.65 3.98
N LEU A 790 -7.21 22.17 3.37
CA LEU A 790 -8.57 22.17 3.87
C LEU A 790 -9.47 21.53 2.82
N SER A 791 -10.28 20.57 3.21
CA SER A 791 -11.32 19.99 2.37
C SER A 791 -12.69 20.08 3.02
N SER A 792 -13.72 20.20 2.19
CA SER A 792 -15.12 20.10 2.56
C SER A 792 -15.79 19.06 1.68
N THR A 793 -16.40 18.07 2.31
CA THR A 793 -17.15 16.99 1.61
C THR A 793 -18.60 17.05 2.06
N LEU A 794 -19.51 17.13 1.09
CA LEU A 794 -20.96 17.02 1.24
C LEU A 794 -21.38 15.63 0.80
N GLU A 795 -22.02 14.86 1.69
CA GLU A 795 -22.58 13.52 1.41
C GLU A 795 -24.10 13.59 1.37
N PHE A 796 -24.73 13.03 0.32
CA PHE A 796 -26.19 13.15 0.05
C PHE A 796 -26.77 11.96 -0.71
#